data_f6f860e18c76c407a3f2c0fcfb0f61b5
#
_entry.id   f6f860e18c76c407a3f2c0fcfb0f61b5
#
_cell.length_a   1.000
_cell.length_b   1.000
_cell.length_c   1.000
_cell.angle_alpha   90.00
_cell.angle_beta   90.00
_cell.angle_gamma   90.00
#
_symmetry.space_group_name_H-M   'P 1'
#
loop_
_entity.id
_entity.type
_entity.pdbx_description
1 polymer ?
#
loop_
_entity_poly.entity_id
_entity_poly.type
_entity_poly.pdbx_seq_one_letter_code
_entity_poly.pdbx_strand_id
1 'polypeptide(L)'
;MGSSALHDATKGIIDWGKTGAKSAQPRSKATEIFGSLTFNDDVQRRRLPRDAYKSLRRTITQSQPLDPSIADVVATAMKDWAIEHGATHYTHWFQPLTGITAEKHDSFIAPSAEGRAVAEFGGKELIKGEPDASSFPSGGMRSTFEARGYTAWDPTSPPWLLVGPNGTTLVIPTAFVSWTGESLDTKTPLLRSIEALSKQAMRILKLFGSKAERVATTCGPEQEYFLIDRHFYFARPDLINAGRTLYGARPPKGQELEDQYFGHIPERVLAFMHDVENELYKVGVPVKTRHNEVAPSQYEVAPIFEMANVATDHQMMTMETMRRIAPKYGLACLFHEKPFAGVNGSGKHLNWSMSDDLGNNLLNPGDTPHENIQFLVFCAAMLLAVNKWQGLLRMSIASAGNDHRLGANEAPPAIISIFLGDMLTDIFQQIEKGGAKQTKDGGILDTGVSVLPKLPRDAGDRNRTSPFAFTGNKFEFRAVSSNQSIAFPNIALNVAAADALDHVATELEAAVKSKKSIEKAVKELLPKLIKDNKRIIFNGNGYADEWRKEAGKRGLLNLTNTVDSLPEIVKPAVIKTFEKHKVLNERELHARYEIALETYVKTVNVEAQLMVLMANRYILPLALKYQKDVAESVAAVREAGGSTKEAKKLLDEIASLVDELRVRADKLAKALDHAAGSAEKHAKFVRDTVVPAMTALREAGDQIELLMPHETWPLPTYREMLFIK
;
A
#
# COMPACT_ATOMS: atom_id res chain seq x y z
N MET A 1 -26.59 -19.03 -11.36
CA MET A 1 -25.71 -18.92 -10.19
C MET A 1 -25.91 -17.60 -9.43
N GLY A 2 -26.13 -16.46 -10.11
CA GLY A 2 -26.34 -15.17 -9.43
C GLY A 2 -27.53 -15.17 -8.45
N SER A 3 -28.68 -15.77 -8.81
CA SER A 3 -29.84 -15.80 -7.91
C SER A 3 -29.62 -16.66 -6.66
N SER A 4 -28.81 -17.72 -6.75
CA SER A 4 -28.42 -18.55 -5.60
C SER A 4 -27.46 -17.79 -4.66
N ALA A 5 -26.44 -17.13 -5.21
CA ALA A 5 -25.51 -16.33 -4.41
C ALA A 5 -26.18 -15.13 -3.72
N LEU A 6 -27.13 -14.48 -4.40
CA LEU A 6 -27.96 -13.43 -3.83
C LEU A 6 -28.84 -13.95 -2.67
N HIS A 7 -29.48 -15.11 -2.86
CA HIS A 7 -30.30 -15.74 -1.82
C HIS A 7 -29.45 -16.10 -0.59
N ASP A 8 -28.30 -16.72 -0.81
CA ASP A 8 -27.39 -17.14 0.24
C ASP A 8 -26.79 -15.94 0.99
N ALA A 9 -26.42 -14.87 0.29
CA ALA A 9 -25.96 -13.62 0.89
C ALA A 9 -27.06 -12.95 1.73
N THR A 10 -28.27 -12.84 1.19
CA THR A 10 -29.43 -12.28 1.92
C THR A 10 -29.73 -13.09 3.18
N LYS A 11 -29.72 -14.42 3.08
CA LYS A 11 -29.89 -15.31 4.22
C LYS A 11 -28.78 -15.13 5.26
N GLY A 12 -27.53 -15.04 4.81
CA GLY A 12 -26.36 -14.79 5.70
C GLY A 12 -26.51 -13.50 6.52
N ILE A 13 -27.03 -12.43 5.90
CA ILE A 13 -27.30 -11.15 6.58
C ILE A 13 -28.44 -11.29 7.60
N ILE A 14 -29.55 -11.97 7.22
CA ILE A 14 -30.67 -12.21 8.14
C ILE A 14 -30.24 -13.06 9.33
N ASP A 15 -29.44 -14.09 9.10
CA ASP A 15 -28.95 -14.97 10.17
C ASP A 15 -27.91 -14.25 11.04
N TRP A 16 -27.11 -13.34 10.50
CA TRP A 16 -26.22 -12.46 11.27
C TRP A 16 -27.00 -11.63 12.29
N GLY A 17 -28.09 -10.98 11.89
CA GLY A 17 -28.97 -10.22 12.79
C GLY A 17 -29.52 -11.04 13.94
N LYS A 18 -29.67 -12.38 13.78
CA LYS A 18 -30.14 -13.28 14.83
C LYS A 18 -29.03 -13.79 15.76
N THR A 19 -27.80 -13.94 15.26
CA THR A 19 -26.68 -14.59 15.97
C THR A 19 -25.62 -13.62 16.42
N GLY A 20 -25.42 -12.51 15.72
CA GLY A 20 -24.36 -11.53 15.98
C GLY A 20 -24.42 -10.90 17.37
N ALA A 21 -25.63 -10.66 17.89
CA ALA A 21 -25.80 -10.13 19.26
C ALA A 21 -25.38 -11.10 20.37
N LYS A 22 -25.25 -12.40 20.08
CA LYS A 22 -24.86 -13.43 21.06
C LYS A 22 -23.35 -13.66 21.15
N SER A 23 -22.55 -13.15 20.20
CA SER A 23 -21.12 -13.37 20.14
C SER A 23 -20.27 -12.22 20.72
N ALA A 24 -20.90 -11.25 21.40
CA ALA A 24 -20.16 -10.18 22.08
C ALA A 24 -19.30 -10.79 23.20
N GLN A 25 -18.08 -11.16 22.88
CA GLN A 25 -17.04 -11.45 23.85
C GLN A 25 -16.92 -10.26 24.83
N PRO A 26 -16.61 -10.49 26.11
CA PRO A 26 -16.32 -9.41 27.03
C PRO A 26 -15.27 -8.49 26.39
N ARG A 27 -15.59 -7.20 26.24
CA ARG A 27 -14.69 -6.24 25.58
C ARG A 27 -13.43 -6.10 26.42
N SER A 28 -12.32 -6.67 25.96
CA SER A 28 -11.02 -6.39 26.55
C SER A 28 -10.70 -4.91 26.31
N LYS A 29 -10.19 -4.22 27.33
CA LYS A 29 -9.76 -2.84 27.13
C LYS A 29 -8.52 -2.82 26.26
N ALA A 30 -8.50 -2.01 25.20
CA ALA A 30 -7.37 -1.87 24.29
C ALA A 30 -6.05 -1.66 25.06
N THR A 31 -6.07 -0.84 26.13
CA THR A 31 -4.90 -0.56 26.98
C THR A 31 -4.40 -1.77 27.77
N GLU A 32 -5.23 -2.79 28.00
CA GLU A 32 -4.85 -4.01 28.73
C GLU A 32 -4.29 -5.08 27.78
N ILE A 33 -4.75 -5.10 26.54
CA ILE A 33 -4.34 -6.12 25.54
C ILE A 33 -3.22 -5.67 24.62
N PHE A 34 -2.93 -4.35 24.54
CA PHE A 34 -1.95 -3.80 23.61
C PHE A 34 -0.56 -4.42 23.83
N GLY A 35 -0.01 -5.03 22.77
CA GLY A 35 1.29 -5.68 22.80
C GLY A 35 1.36 -6.97 23.63
N SER A 36 0.22 -7.52 24.09
CA SER A 36 0.19 -8.72 24.94
C SER A 36 0.76 -9.98 24.27
N LEU A 37 0.75 -10.03 22.93
CA LEU A 37 1.31 -11.11 22.14
C LEU A 37 2.61 -10.69 21.42
N THR A 38 3.35 -9.74 21.98
CA THR A 38 4.58 -9.22 21.38
C THR A 38 5.75 -9.38 22.36
N PHE A 39 6.89 -9.84 21.87
CA PHE A 39 8.14 -9.87 22.63
C PHE A 39 8.74 -8.46 22.72
N ASN A 40 7.99 -7.56 23.33
CA ASN A 40 8.26 -6.13 23.44
C ASN A 40 9.26 -5.81 24.55
N ASP A 41 9.55 -4.51 24.72
CA ASP A 41 10.51 -4.01 25.72
C ASP A 41 10.21 -4.48 27.15
N ASP A 42 8.94 -4.49 27.53
CA ASP A 42 8.52 -4.91 28.88
C ASP A 42 8.77 -6.42 29.11
N VAL A 43 8.47 -7.26 28.10
CA VAL A 43 8.77 -8.69 28.15
C VAL A 43 10.29 -8.93 28.15
N GLN A 44 11.04 -8.24 27.28
CA GLN A 44 12.51 -8.32 27.24
C GLN A 44 13.13 -7.95 28.58
N ARG A 45 12.69 -6.85 29.19
CA ARG A 45 13.21 -6.38 30.49
C ARG A 45 12.98 -7.35 31.63
N ARG A 46 11.82 -8.05 31.61
CA ARG A 46 11.47 -9.04 32.66
C ARG A 46 12.19 -10.37 32.48
N ARG A 47 12.54 -10.75 31.24
CA ARG A 47 13.04 -12.09 30.93
C ARG A 47 14.52 -12.18 30.66
N LEU A 48 15.14 -11.08 30.24
CA LEU A 48 16.56 -11.08 29.92
C LEU A 48 17.42 -10.69 31.13
N PRO A 49 18.59 -11.31 31.33
CA PRO A 49 19.59 -10.79 32.21
C PRO A 49 19.92 -9.34 31.89
N ARG A 50 20.23 -8.55 32.92
CA ARG A 50 20.40 -7.09 32.82
C ARG A 50 21.35 -6.65 31.72
N ASP A 51 22.46 -7.36 31.54
CA ASP A 51 23.49 -6.98 30.55
C ASP A 51 23.08 -7.35 29.11
N ALA A 52 22.43 -8.51 28.93
CA ALA A 52 21.83 -8.91 27.65
C ALA A 52 20.72 -7.92 27.24
N TYR A 53 19.84 -7.54 28.15
CA TYR A 53 18.81 -6.53 27.91
C TYR A 53 19.43 -5.19 27.50
N LYS A 54 20.43 -4.70 28.23
CA LYS A 54 21.10 -3.42 27.88
C LYS A 54 21.80 -3.48 26.52
N SER A 55 22.43 -4.61 26.18
CA SER A 55 23.09 -4.81 24.89
C SER A 55 22.06 -4.79 23.76
N LEU A 56 20.96 -5.54 23.90
CA LEU A 56 19.86 -5.54 22.92
C LEU A 56 19.24 -4.15 22.76
N ARG A 57 19.00 -3.43 23.86
CA ARG A 57 18.47 -2.05 23.80
C ARG A 57 19.38 -1.09 23.05
N ARG A 58 20.70 -1.19 23.19
CA ARG A 58 21.64 -0.38 22.39
C ARG A 58 21.52 -0.66 20.90
N THR A 59 21.36 -1.92 20.51
CA THR A 59 21.10 -2.29 19.11
C THR A 59 19.81 -1.63 18.61
N ILE A 60 18.72 -1.74 19.36
CA ILE A 60 17.39 -1.22 18.96
C ILE A 60 17.37 0.31 18.91
N THR A 61 17.89 0.98 19.94
CA THR A 61 17.75 2.44 20.09
C THR A 61 18.86 3.26 19.47
N GLN A 62 20.09 2.71 19.39
CA GLN A 62 21.29 3.41 18.92
C GLN A 62 21.84 2.85 17.61
N SER A 63 21.15 1.88 16.97
CA SER A 63 21.62 1.21 15.75
C SER A 63 23.04 0.63 15.87
N GLN A 64 23.40 0.16 17.08
CA GLN A 64 24.65 -0.55 17.27
C GLN A 64 24.54 -1.98 16.71
N PRO A 65 25.61 -2.57 16.21
CA PRO A 65 25.60 -3.97 15.80
C PRO A 65 25.09 -4.89 16.91
N LEU A 66 24.30 -5.89 16.54
CA LEU A 66 23.89 -6.92 17.48
C LEU A 66 25.12 -7.66 18.01
N ASP A 67 25.23 -7.78 19.31
CA ASP A 67 26.27 -8.59 19.95
C ASP A 67 25.92 -10.08 19.83
N PRO A 68 26.67 -10.89 19.07
CA PRO A 68 26.33 -12.31 18.91
C PRO A 68 26.39 -13.10 20.21
N SER A 69 27.10 -12.64 21.24
CA SER A 69 27.24 -13.33 22.51
C SER A 69 25.94 -13.38 23.32
N ILE A 70 24.97 -12.49 23.05
CA ILE A 70 23.67 -12.50 23.74
C ILE A 70 22.62 -13.33 22.98
N ALA A 71 22.92 -13.84 21.79
CA ALA A 71 21.92 -14.45 20.91
C ALA A 71 21.23 -15.67 21.54
N ASP A 72 22.00 -16.56 22.18
CA ASP A 72 21.45 -17.75 22.87
C ASP A 72 20.55 -17.38 24.03
N VAL A 73 20.93 -16.37 24.79
CA VAL A 73 20.12 -15.89 25.94
C VAL A 73 18.81 -15.29 25.47
N VAL A 74 18.85 -14.49 24.40
CA VAL A 74 17.64 -13.89 23.80
C VAL A 74 16.75 -14.96 23.18
N ALA A 75 17.32 -15.92 22.43
CA ALA A 75 16.60 -17.01 21.82
C ALA A 75 15.88 -17.87 22.85
N THR A 76 16.58 -18.25 23.92
CA THR A 76 15.99 -19.05 25.02
C THR A 76 14.82 -18.30 25.68
N ALA A 77 15.01 -17.03 26.03
CA ALA A 77 13.96 -16.23 26.64
C ALA A 77 12.75 -16.05 25.73
N MET A 78 12.98 -15.87 24.43
CA MET A 78 11.93 -15.72 23.40
C MET A 78 11.16 -17.04 23.20
N LYS A 79 11.87 -18.18 23.11
CA LYS A 79 11.27 -19.51 23.00
C LYS A 79 10.42 -19.83 24.24
N ASP A 80 10.95 -19.64 25.44
CA ASP A 80 10.24 -19.96 26.67
C ASP A 80 8.98 -19.09 26.80
N TRP A 81 9.07 -17.80 26.48
CA TRP A 81 7.91 -16.91 26.42
C TRP A 81 6.87 -17.39 25.40
N ALA A 82 7.31 -17.79 24.20
CA ALA A 82 6.40 -18.26 23.16
C ALA A 82 5.69 -19.57 23.56
N ILE A 83 6.42 -20.54 24.14
CA ILE A 83 5.88 -21.83 24.61
C ILE A 83 4.88 -21.63 25.75
N GLU A 84 5.12 -20.73 26.68
CA GLU A 84 4.17 -20.37 27.75
C GLU A 84 2.84 -19.83 27.19
N HIS A 85 2.87 -19.24 25.98
CA HIS A 85 1.68 -18.79 25.24
C HIS A 85 1.15 -19.84 24.24
N GLY A 86 1.61 -21.09 24.33
CA GLY A 86 1.12 -22.21 23.54
C GLY A 86 1.76 -22.33 22.14
N ALA A 87 2.87 -21.65 21.88
CA ALA A 87 3.56 -21.80 20.60
C ALA A 87 4.23 -23.18 20.48
N THR A 88 4.07 -23.81 19.33
CA THR A 88 4.68 -25.09 18.95
C THR A 88 5.70 -24.95 17.84
N HIS A 89 5.63 -23.85 17.10
CA HIS A 89 6.45 -23.54 15.94
C HIS A 89 6.96 -22.12 16.01
N TYR A 90 8.03 -21.84 15.24
CA TYR A 90 8.51 -20.51 14.94
C TYR A 90 8.67 -20.34 13.43
N THR A 91 8.72 -19.09 12.96
CA THR A 91 8.98 -18.76 11.57
C THR A 91 9.86 -17.51 11.45
N HIS A 92 10.79 -17.56 10.49
CA HIS A 92 11.48 -16.39 9.99
C HIS A 92 10.60 -15.71 8.94
N TRP A 93 9.94 -14.66 9.35
CA TRP A 93 8.99 -13.91 8.54
C TRP A 93 9.66 -12.74 7.84
N PHE A 94 9.46 -12.58 6.54
CA PHE A 94 10.06 -11.51 5.76
C PHE A 94 9.12 -11.00 4.67
N GLN A 95 9.46 -9.86 4.08
CA GLN A 95 8.73 -9.23 2.99
C GLN A 95 9.47 -9.47 1.67
N PRO A 96 8.97 -10.38 0.80
CA PRO A 96 9.60 -10.72 -0.47
C PRO A 96 9.47 -9.61 -1.51
N LEU A 97 10.11 -9.80 -2.67
CA LEU A 97 9.99 -8.86 -3.81
C LEU A 97 8.62 -8.92 -4.48
N THR A 98 7.89 -10.03 -4.34
CA THR A 98 6.53 -10.21 -4.84
C THR A 98 5.65 -10.83 -3.76
N GLY A 99 4.36 -10.56 -3.80
CA GLY A 99 3.43 -10.97 -2.74
C GLY A 99 3.46 -10.01 -1.55
N ILE A 100 2.89 -10.43 -0.43
CA ILE A 100 2.79 -9.62 0.79
C ILE A 100 3.90 -10.01 1.75
N THR A 101 3.89 -11.26 2.21
CA THR A 101 4.84 -11.81 3.18
C THR A 101 5.24 -13.22 2.79
N ALA A 102 6.34 -13.70 3.38
CA ALA A 102 6.82 -15.05 3.21
C ALA A 102 7.28 -15.63 4.54
N GLU A 103 6.98 -16.91 4.76
CA GLU A 103 7.28 -17.63 5.99
C GLU A 103 7.45 -19.13 5.74
N LYS A 104 8.21 -19.78 6.63
CA LYS A 104 8.35 -21.24 6.69
C LYS A 104 8.35 -21.63 8.15
N HIS A 105 7.36 -22.41 8.58
CA HIS A 105 7.19 -22.82 9.97
C HIS A 105 8.07 -24.01 10.31
N ASP A 106 8.96 -23.83 11.29
CA ASP A 106 9.77 -24.89 11.87
C ASP A 106 9.29 -25.19 13.30
N SER A 107 9.25 -26.46 13.66
CA SER A 107 8.88 -26.90 15.02
C SER A 107 10.01 -26.64 16.00
N PHE A 108 9.68 -26.36 17.27
CA PHE A 108 10.66 -26.33 18.34
C PHE A 108 11.15 -27.74 18.75
N ILE A 109 10.60 -28.81 18.18
CA ILE A 109 10.91 -30.19 18.60
C ILE A 109 12.33 -30.59 18.15
N ALA A 110 13.15 -31.02 19.11
CA ALA A 110 14.37 -31.76 18.88
C ALA A 110 14.30 -33.13 19.58
N PRO A 111 14.66 -34.24 18.90
CA PRO A 111 14.67 -35.56 19.54
C PRO A 111 15.84 -35.64 20.54
N SER A 112 15.57 -36.21 21.72
CA SER A 112 16.62 -36.52 22.71
C SER A 112 17.16 -37.96 22.54
N ALA A 113 18.36 -38.22 23.05
CA ALA A 113 18.97 -39.55 23.03
C ALA A 113 18.15 -40.63 23.77
N GLU A 114 17.24 -40.20 24.66
CA GLU A 114 16.38 -41.09 25.44
C GLU A 114 15.04 -41.42 24.74
N GLY A 115 14.89 -41.08 23.46
CA GLY A 115 13.65 -41.29 22.70
C GLY A 115 12.51 -40.35 23.11
N ARG A 116 12.81 -39.20 23.78
CA ARG A 116 11.89 -38.13 24.10
C ARG A 116 12.10 -36.94 23.16
N ALA A 117 11.23 -35.96 23.21
CA ALA A 117 11.40 -34.68 22.55
C ALA A 117 11.69 -33.59 23.57
N VAL A 118 12.55 -32.66 23.21
CA VAL A 118 12.81 -31.41 23.92
C VAL A 118 12.47 -30.23 23.04
N ALA A 119 12.21 -29.09 23.63
CA ALA A 119 12.03 -27.84 22.87
C ALA A 119 13.39 -27.15 22.73
N GLU A 120 13.87 -27.00 21.50
CA GLU A 120 15.16 -26.36 21.19
C GLU A 120 14.94 -25.16 20.27
N PHE A 121 15.61 -24.07 20.58
CA PHE A 121 15.74 -22.87 19.76
C PHE A 121 16.88 -22.04 20.32
N GLY A 122 18.00 -22.00 19.62
CA GLY A 122 19.22 -21.30 20.05
C GLY A 122 19.45 -20.01 19.31
N GLY A 123 20.53 -19.33 19.69
CA GLY A 123 20.94 -18.07 19.06
C GLY A 123 21.26 -18.24 17.57
N LYS A 124 21.77 -19.40 17.16
CA LYS A 124 22.04 -19.69 15.75
C LYS A 124 20.75 -19.68 14.94
N GLU A 125 19.70 -20.34 15.43
CA GLU A 125 18.38 -20.38 14.79
C GLU A 125 17.69 -19.02 14.82
N LEU A 126 17.89 -18.21 15.88
CA LEU A 126 17.34 -16.86 15.98
C LEU A 126 17.97 -15.93 14.94
N ILE A 127 19.30 -15.82 14.94
CA ILE A 127 19.99 -14.80 14.14
C ILE A 127 20.10 -15.15 12.66
N LYS A 128 20.01 -16.44 12.28
CA LYS A 128 20.25 -16.89 10.92
C LYS A 128 19.42 -18.13 10.57
N GLY A 129 18.55 -18.01 9.58
CA GLY A 129 17.95 -19.13 8.88
C GLY A 129 18.61 -19.38 7.51
N GLU A 130 18.52 -20.59 6.99
CA GLU A 130 19.03 -20.95 5.66
C GLU A 130 17.92 -21.56 4.78
N PRO A 131 16.89 -20.77 4.38
CA PRO A 131 15.86 -21.26 3.47
C PRO A 131 16.40 -21.46 2.05
N ASP A 132 15.72 -22.30 1.27
CA ASP A 132 16.02 -22.50 -0.14
C ASP A 132 15.71 -21.24 -0.96
N ALA A 133 16.74 -20.52 -1.38
CA ALA A 133 16.62 -19.30 -2.19
C ALA A 133 16.12 -19.59 -3.62
N SER A 134 16.23 -20.82 -4.14
CA SER A 134 15.70 -21.17 -5.45
C SER A 134 14.18 -21.24 -5.48
N SER A 135 13.55 -21.42 -4.31
CA SER A 135 12.09 -21.41 -4.11
C SER A 135 11.57 -20.06 -3.60
N PHE A 136 12.40 -19.03 -3.63
CA PHE A 136 12.08 -17.68 -3.16
C PHE A 136 10.87 -17.09 -3.89
N PRO A 137 9.91 -16.44 -3.19
CA PRO A 137 8.73 -15.85 -3.81
C PRO A 137 9.09 -14.58 -4.59
N SER A 138 9.34 -14.76 -5.87
CA SER A 138 9.61 -13.71 -6.85
C SER A 138 8.68 -13.81 -8.06
N GLY A 139 7.37 -13.96 -7.81
CA GLY A 139 6.37 -14.12 -8.85
C GLY A 139 6.44 -15.44 -9.62
N GLY A 140 6.97 -16.51 -8.98
CA GLY A 140 7.18 -17.81 -9.60
C GLY A 140 8.39 -17.86 -10.54
N MET A 141 9.21 -16.81 -10.54
CA MET A 141 10.41 -16.72 -11.35
C MET A 141 11.62 -17.16 -10.54
N ARG A 142 12.43 -18.04 -11.11
CA ARG A 142 13.73 -18.38 -10.55
C ARG A 142 14.79 -17.50 -11.21
N SER A 143 15.28 -16.50 -10.47
CA SER A 143 16.32 -15.60 -10.95
C SER A 143 17.74 -16.14 -10.77
N THR A 144 17.90 -17.23 -10.02
CA THR A 144 19.18 -17.88 -9.75
C THR A 144 19.07 -19.41 -9.70
N PHE A 145 20.14 -20.10 -10.07
CA PHE A 145 20.32 -21.52 -9.82
C PHE A 145 20.93 -21.81 -8.44
N GLU A 146 21.39 -20.78 -7.75
CA GLU A 146 21.94 -20.89 -6.39
C GLU A 146 20.79 -21.11 -5.40
N ALA A 147 20.88 -22.20 -4.63
CA ALA A 147 19.82 -22.59 -3.70
C ALA A 147 19.97 -21.97 -2.31
N ARG A 148 21.16 -21.44 -1.96
CA ARG A 148 21.42 -20.95 -0.60
C ARG A 148 21.09 -19.46 -0.46
N GLY A 149 20.25 -19.14 0.54
CA GLY A 149 19.98 -17.79 1.01
C GLY A 149 19.96 -17.76 2.53
N TYR A 150 19.92 -16.56 3.09
CA TYR A 150 19.95 -16.35 4.54
C TYR A 150 18.86 -15.39 4.97
N THR A 151 18.09 -15.79 6.01
CA THR A 151 17.33 -14.85 6.81
C THR A 151 18.20 -14.30 7.92
N ALA A 152 18.07 -13.02 8.23
CA ALA A 152 18.77 -12.37 9.34
C ALA A 152 17.73 -11.69 10.24
N TRP A 153 17.76 -12.01 11.55
CA TRP A 153 16.86 -11.39 12.51
C TRP A 153 17.01 -9.87 12.53
N ASP A 154 15.87 -9.17 12.45
CA ASP A 154 15.82 -7.72 12.69
C ASP A 154 15.41 -7.44 14.12
N PRO A 155 16.35 -7.11 15.03
CA PRO A 155 16.02 -6.82 16.42
C PRO A 155 15.25 -5.52 16.62
N THR A 156 15.16 -4.65 15.61
CA THR A 156 14.43 -3.37 15.67
C THR A 156 12.91 -3.53 15.47
N SER A 157 12.47 -4.70 15.00
CA SER A 157 11.06 -5.08 14.93
C SER A 157 10.74 -6.17 15.96
N PRO A 158 9.76 -5.97 16.85
CA PRO A 158 9.47 -6.95 17.89
C PRO A 158 8.88 -8.24 17.29
N PRO A 159 9.37 -9.43 17.66
CA PRO A 159 8.69 -10.69 17.37
C PRO A 159 7.30 -10.76 18.02
N TRP A 160 6.39 -11.49 17.39
CA TRP A 160 5.02 -11.62 17.90
C TRP A 160 4.50 -13.05 17.80
N LEU A 161 3.36 -13.31 18.43
CA LEU A 161 2.68 -14.59 18.35
C LEU A 161 1.49 -14.51 17.38
N LEU A 162 1.52 -15.34 16.36
CA LEU A 162 0.38 -15.60 15.50
C LEU A 162 -0.49 -16.67 16.15
N VAL A 163 -1.60 -16.26 16.75
CA VAL A 163 -2.56 -17.16 17.36
C VAL A 163 -3.64 -17.52 16.34
N GLY A 164 -3.73 -18.79 16.01
CA GLY A 164 -4.74 -19.34 15.11
C GLY A 164 -5.62 -20.40 15.80
N PRO A 165 -6.72 -20.82 15.16
CA PRO A 165 -7.60 -21.87 15.72
C PRO A 165 -6.87 -23.22 15.87
N ASN A 166 -5.79 -23.43 15.15
CA ASN A 166 -5.05 -24.69 15.08
C ASN A 166 -3.68 -24.65 15.77
N GLY A 167 -3.38 -23.59 16.52
CA GLY A 167 -2.13 -23.43 17.25
C GLY A 167 -1.55 -22.04 17.22
N THR A 168 -0.42 -21.89 17.88
CA THR A 168 0.33 -20.62 17.99
C THR A 168 1.72 -20.80 17.39
N THR A 169 2.16 -19.78 16.64
CA THR A 169 3.51 -19.72 16.03
C THR A 169 4.21 -18.44 16.49
N LEU A 170 5.48 -18.57 16.88
CA LEU A 170 6.36 -17.43 17.10
C LEU A 170 6.82 -16.88 15.74
N VAL A 171 6.50 -15.63 15.45
CA VAL A 171 6.86 -14.93 14.21
C VAL A 171 8.02 -13.99 14.49
N ILE A 172 9.12 -14.19 13.76
CA ILE A 172 10.37 -13.44 13.93
C ILE A 172 10.60 -12.59 12.68
N PRO A 173 10.55 -11.25 12.78
CA PRO A 173 10.85 -10.37 11.64
C PRO A 173 12.29 -10.52 11.18
N THR A 174 12.49 -10.76 9.90
CA THR A 174 13.82 -10.98 9.31
C THR A 174 14.02 -10.21 8.00
N ALA A 175 15.26 -9.95 7.71
CA ALA A 175 15.75 -9.63 6.37
C ALA A 175 16.08 -10.91 5.62
N PHE A 176 16.09 -10.88 4.27
CA PHE A 176 16.46 -12.02 3.45
C PHE A 176 17.48 -11.62 2.38
N VAL A 177 18.62 -12.31 2.36
CA VAL A 177 19.73 -12.03 1.43
C VAL A 177 20.16 -13.29 0.70
N SER A 178 20.72 -13.12 -0.52
CA SER A 178 21.30 -14.19 -1.31
C SER A 178 22.61 -14.71 -0.70
N TRP A 179 23.11 -15.80 -1.25
CA TRP A 179 24.44 -16.34 -0.96
C TRP A 179 25.56 -15.31 -1.10
N THR A 180 25.45 -14.41 -2.06
CA THR A 180 26.43 -13.37 -2.38
C THR A 180 26.17 -12.04 -1.66
N GLY A 181 25.09 -11.96 -0.85
CA GLY A 181 24.77 -10.82 0.00
C GLY A 181 23.82 -9.78 -0.60
N GLU A 182 23.31 -10.00 -1.81
CA GLU A 182 22.29 -9.13 -2.37
C GLU A 182 20.96 -9.30 -1.61
N SER A 183 20.27 -8.20 -1.42
CA SER A 183 18.94 -8.16 -0.82
C SER A 183 17.91 -8.81 -1.76
N LEU A 184 17.23 -9.84 -1.26
CA LEU A 184 16.13 -10.53 -1.94
C LEU A 184 14.77 -10.16 -1.34
N ASP A 185 14.73 -9.18 -0.45
CA ASP A 185 13.56 -8.68 0.26
C ASP A 185 13.40 -7.17 0.10
N THR A 186 12.40 -6.61 0.77
CA THR A 186 12.18 -5.17 0.82
C THR A 186 12.62 -4.54 2.14
N LYS A 187 12.82 -5.33 3.20
CA LYS A 187 13.21 -4.83 4.52
C LYS A 187 14.68 -4.41 4.58
N THR A 188 15.57 -5.20 4.00
CA THR A 188 17.01 -4.85 3.94
C THR A 188 17.24 -3.47 3.34
N PRO A 189 16.74 -3.14 2.12
CA PRO A 189 16.93 -1.81 1.57
C PRO A 189 16.15 -0.73 2.34
N LEU A 190 15.06 -1.05 3.01
CA LEU A 190 14.34 -0.09 3.86
C LEU A 190 15.23 0.35 5.04
N LEU A 191 15.80 -0.59 5.77
CA LEU A 191 16.72 -0.31 6.88
C LEU A 191 17.95 0.49 6.40
N ARG A 192 18.58 0.07 5.29
CA ARG A 192 19.70 0.80 4.68
C ARG A 192 19.31 2.23 4.30
N SER A 193 18.09 2.46 3.80
CA SER A 193 17.62 3.79 3.41
C SER A 193 17.37 4.71 4.60
N ILE A 194 16.89 4.17 5.74
CA ILE A 194 16.73 4.90 6.99
C ILE A 194 18.09 5.36 7.52
N GLU A 195 19.07 4.48 7.52
CA GLU A 195 20.46 4.82 7.93
C GLU A 195 21.08 5.88 7.01
N ALA A 196 20.88 5.76 5.69
CA ALA A 196 21.35 6.73 4.71
C ALA A 196 20.79 8.13 4.95
N LEU A 197 19.47 8.21 5.19
CA LEU A 197 18.79 9.47 5.52
C LEU A 197 19.30 10.02 6.86
N SER A 198 19.36 9.19 7.89
CA SER A 198 19.86 9.57 9.21
C SER A 198 21.22 10.25 9.13
N LYS A 199 22.15 9.62 8.40
CA LYS A 199 23.51 10.15 8.21
C LYS A 199 23.52 11.57 7.65
N GLN A 200 22.65 11.87 6.68
CA GLN A 200 22.63 13.20 6.06
C GLN A 200 21.88 14.22 6.90
N ALA A 201 20.75 13.82 7.51
CA ALA A 201 20.00 14.68 8.42
C ALA A 201 20.85 15.11 9.64
N MET A 202 21.63 14.18 10.19
CA MET A 202 22.52 14.46 11.31
C MET A 202 23.64 15.48 10.99
N ARG A 203 24.11 15.54 9.74
CA ARG A 203 25.07 16.60 9.32
C ARG A 203 24.45 17.97 9.48
N ILE A 204 23.19 18.14 9.07
CA ILE A 204 22.44 19.41 9.21
C ILE A 204 22.20 19.70 10.69
N LEU A 205 21.66 18.74 11.46
CA LEU A 205 21.35 18.92 12.88
C LEU A 205 22.57 19.35 13.69
N LYS A 206 23.75 18.80 13.40
CA LYS A 206 25.00 19.21 14.05
C LYS A 206 25.37 20.67 13.78
N LEU A 207 25.09 21.20 12.59
CA LEU A 207 25.32 22.61 12.28
C LEU A 207 24.38 23.54 13.08
N PHE A 208 23.19 23.05 13.45
CA PHE A 208 22.25 23.75 14.32
C PHE A 208 22.53 23.52 15.82
N GLY A 209 23.58 22.75 16.18
CA GLY A 209 23.95 22.49 17.58
C GLY A 209 23.09 21.44 18.28
N SER A 210 22.33 20.64 17.56
CA SER A 210 21.55 19.55 18.13
C SER A 210 22.45 18.51 18.83
N LYS A 211 21.96 17.96 19.94
CA LYS A 211 22.60 16.87 20.68
C LYS A 211 22.09 15.49 20.25
N ALA A 212 21.21 15.42 19.25
CA ALA A 212 20.73 14.17 18.72
C ALA A 212 21.89 13.33 18.15
N GLU A 213 21.77 12.03 18.28
CA GLU A 213 22.73 11.05 17.76
C GLU A 213 22.22 10.35 16.50
N ARG A 214 20.90 10.36 16.29
CA ARG A 214 20.23 9.66 15.20
C ARG A 214 18.97 10.39 14.74
N VAL A 215 18.65 10.22 13.45
CA VAL A 215 17.34 10.54 12.88
C VAL A 215 16.72 9.25 12.34
N ALA A 216 15.44 9.10 12.51
CA ALA A 216 14.69 8.02 11.92
C ALA A 216 13.50 8.54 11.12
N THR A 217 13.08 7.80 10.12
CA THR A 217 11.84 8.08 9.42
C THR A 217 10.67 7.44 10.14
N THR A 218 9.56 8.16 10.17
CA THR A 218 8.30 7.68 10.73
C THR A 218 7.26 7.60 9.63
N CYS A 219 6.33 6.66 9.75
CA CYS A 219 5.26 6.46 8.79
C CYS A 219 3.97 6.04 9.50
N GLY A 220 2.85 6.67 9.13
CA GLY A 220 1.49 6.23 9.49
C GLY A 220 0.75 5.88 8.21
N PRO A 221 0.68 4.60 7.82
CA PRO A 221 0.01 4.18 6.59
C PRO A 221 -1.50 4.04 6.83
N GLU A 222 -2.31 4.75 6.07
CA GLU A 222 -3.74 4.51 5.98
C GLU A 222 -3.99 3.36 5.00
N GLN A 223 -4.94 2.46 5.30
CA GLN A 223 -5.30 1.34 4.45
C GLN A 223 -6.76 1.41 4.05
N GLU A 224 -7.01 1.70 2.79
CA GLU A 224 -8.32 1.56 2.17
C GLU A 224 -8.53 0.12 1.67
N TYR A 225 -9.77 -0.36 1.72
CA TYR A 225 -10.14 -1.72 1.32
C TYR A 225 -11.63 -1.84 1.04
N PHE A 226 -12.03 -2.90 0.31
CA PHE A 226 -13.43 -3.25 0.12
C PHE A 226 -13.81 -4.50 0.92
N LEU A 227 -15.05 -4.54 1.39
CA LEU A 227 -15.67 -5.73 1.97
C LEU A 227 -16.93 -6.08 1.21
N ILE A 228 -17.03 -7.32 0.75
CA ILE A 228 -18.23 -7.86 0.11
C ILE A 228 -18.66 -9.16 0.77
N ASP A 229 -19.90 -9.55 0.60
CA ASP A 229 -20.35 -10.85 1.06
C ASP A 229 -19.57 -11.99 0.38
N ARG A 230 -19.13 -12.97 1.16
CA ARG A 230 -18.29 -14.09 0.68
C ARG A 230 -19.00 -14.98 -0.33
N HIS A 231 -20.34 -15.05 -0.34
CA HIS A 231 -21.07 -15.84 -1.33
C HIS A 231 -20.95 -15.20 -2.72
N PHE A 232 -20.99 -13.88 -2.82
CA PHE A 232 -20.69 -13.19 -4.07
C PHE A 232 -19.22 -13.38 -4.49
N TYR A 233 -18.29 -13.29 -3.55
CA TYR A 233 -16.88 -13.50 -3.83
C TYR A 233 -16.63 -14.87 -4.45
N PHE A 234 -17.17 -15.94 -3.87
CA PHE A 234 -16.98 -17.30 -4.40
C PHE A 234 -17.72 -17.55 -5.72
N ALA A 235 -18.74 -16.78 -6.03
CA ALA A 235 -19.44 -16.84 -7.31
C ALA A 235 -18.75 -16.04 -8.43
N ARG A 236 -17.63 -15.36 -8.12
CA ARG A 236 -16.87 -14.49 -9.03
C ARG A 236 -15.45 -15.02 -9.26
N PRO A 237 -15.19 -15.80 -10.33
CA PRO A 237 -13.83 -16.28 -10.63
C PRO A 237 -12.78 -15.17 -10.76
N ASP A 238 -13.15 -14.02 -11.26
CA ASP A 238 -12.28 -12.85 -11.40
C ASP A 238 -11.87 -12.25 -10.05
N LEU A 239 -12.75 -12.14 -9.07
CA LEU A 239 -12.39 -11.70 -7.73
C LEU A 239 -11.45 -12.69 -7.04
N ILE A 240 -11.66 -14.00 -7.21
CA ILE A 240 -10.81 -15.05 -6.62
C ILE A 240 -9.40 -15.01 -7.21
N ASN A 241 -9.27 -14.88 -8.54
CA ASN A 241 -8.00 -15.05 -9.23
C ASN A 241 -7.26 -13.73 -9.50
N ALA A 242 -7.98 -12.64 -9.69
CA ALA A 242 -7.42 -11.33 -10.04
C ALA A 242 -7.64 -10.26 -8.95
N GLY A 243 -8.50 -10.51 -7.96
CA GLY A 243 -8.84 -9.53 -6.93
C GLY A 243 -9.73 -8.37 -7.41
N ARG A 244 -10.10 -8.36 -8.70
CA ARG A 244 -10.96 -7.35 -9.32
C ARG A 244 -11.96 -7.97 -10.29
N THR A 245 -13.05 -7.27 -10.53
CA THR A 245 -14.03 -7.66 -11.53
C THR A 245 -13.52 -7.39 -12.95
N LEU A 246 -13.51 -8.41 -13.79
CA LEU A 246 -13.13 -8.31 -15.20
C LEU A 246 -14.33 -7.99 -16.10
N TYR A 247 -15.54 -8.29 -15.64
CA TYR A 247 -16.83 -7.92 -16.19
C TYR A 247 -17.71 -7.32 -15.11
N GLY A 248 -18.60 -6.42 -15.46
CA GLY A 248 -19.59 -5.83 -14.57
C GLY A 248 -20.09 -4.49 -15.08
N ALA A 249 -21.36 -4.44 -15.42
CA ALA A 249 -22.03 -3.23 -15.82
C ALA A 249 -22.18 -2.25 -14.64
N ARG A 250 -22.18 -0.96 -14.93
CA ARG A 250 -22.42 0.08 -13.93
C ARG A 250 -23.81 -0.06 -13.34
N PRO A 251 -23.96 -0.09 -12.00
CA PRO A 251 -25.27 -0.14 -11.38
C PRO A 251 -26.01 1.20 -11.55
N PRO A 252 -27.35 1.20 -11.44
CA PRO A 252 -28.17 2.42 -11.50
C PRO A 252 -27.77 3.47 -10.45
N LYS A 253 -27.38 3.02 -9.27
CA LYS A 253 -26.86 3.82 -8.18
C LYS A 253 -25.41 3.45 -7.94
N GLY A 254 -24.52 4.45 -7.94
CA GLY A 254 -23.12 4.34 -7.57
C GLY A 254 -22.82 4.97 -6.21
N GLN A 255 -22.13 6.09 -6.20
CA GLN A 255 -21.76 6.87 -5.02
C GLN A 255 -22.72 8.05 -4.76
N GLU A 256 -23.69 8.27 -5.64
CA GLU A 256 -24.59 9.41 -5.63
C GLU A 256 -25.59 9.34 -4.47
N LEU A 257 -25.96 10.49 -3.93
CA LEU A 257 -27.05 10.71 -2.95
C LEU A 257 -26.84 10.02 -1.59
N GLU A 258 -25.72 9.43 -1.34
CA GLU A 258 -25.33 8.88 -0.04
C GLU A 258 -23.99 9.46 0.37
N ASP A 259 -23.90 9.91 1.61
CA ASP A 259 -22.66 10.34 2.20
C ASP A 259 -21.90 9.13 2.75
N GLN A 260 -21.28 8.36 1.87
CA GLN A 260 -20.61 7.10 2.22
C GLN A 260 -19.49 7.32 3.23
N TYR A 261 -18.70 8.39 3.07
CA TYR A 261 -17.57 8.70 3.94
C TYR A 261 -17.98 8.97 5.41
N PHE A 262 -19.04 9.75 5.62
CA PHE A 262 -19.60 10.05 6.94
C PHE A 262 -20.80 9.16 7.31
N GLY A 263 -21.14 8.20 6.45
CA GLY A 263 -22.25 7.30 6.64
C GLY A 263 -22.09 6.40 7.87
N HIS A 264 -23.20 5.86 8.35
CA HIS A 264 -23.18 4.86 9.42
C HIS A 264 -22.51 3.58 8.94
N ILE A 265 -21.55 3.06 9.73
CA ILE A 265 -20.91 1.78 9.43
C ILE A 265 -21.93 0.66 9.69
N PRO A 266 -22.21 -0.23 8.70
CA PRO A 266 -23.10 -1.36 8.91
C PRO A 266 -22.65 -2.24 10.08
N GLU A 267 -23.60 -2.75 10.87
CA GLU A 267 -23.29 -3.46 12.12
C GLU A 267 -22.37 -4.68 11.90
N ARG A 268 -22.59 -5.46 10.85
CA ARG A 268 -21.74 -6.60 10.49
C ARG A 268 -20.30 -6.18 10.17
N VAL A 269 -20.13 -5.07 9.48
CA VAL A 269 -18.82 -4.49 9.16
C VAL A 269 -18.15 -3.92 10.41
N LEU A 270 -18.91 -3.23 11.25
CA LEU A 270 -18.41 -2.70 12.52
C LEU A 270 -17.91 -3.81 13.45
N ALA A 271 -18.61 -4.94 13.49
CA ALA A 271 -18.19 -6.12 14.26
C ALA A 271 -16.87 -6.72 13.71
N PHE A 272 -16.74 -6.81 12.39
CA PHE A 272 -15.49 -7.19 11.73
C PHE A 272 -14.34 -6.24 12.10
N MET A 273 -14.56 -4.92 11.94
CA MET A 273 -13.55 -3.91 12.27
C MET A 273 -13.10 -4.01 13.73
N HIS A 274 -14.03 -4.21 14.64
CA HIS A 274 -13.71 -4.35 16.06
C HIS A 274 -12.85 -5.58 16.36
N ASP A 275 -13.14 -6.73 15.75
CA ASP A 275 -12.35 -7.95 15.92
C ASP A 275 -10.94 -7.79 15.31
N VAL A 276 -10.85 -7.14 14.14
CA VAL A 276 -9.56 -6.79 13.53
C VAL A 276 -8.72 -5.91 14.45
N GLU A 277 -9.30 -4.83 14.98
CA GLU A 277 -8.60 -3.93 15.91
C GLU A 277 -8.09 -4.67 17.16
N ASN A 278 -8.92 -5.52 17.76
CA ASN A 278 -8.52 -6.28 18.94
C ASN A 278 -7.34 -7.23 18.66
N GLU A 279 -7.36 -7.94 17.53
CA GLU A 279 -6.24 -8.79 17.13
C GLU A 279 -4.97 -7.99 16.84
N LEU A 280 -5.10 -6.84 16.18
CA LEU A 280 -3.99 -5.93 15.90
C LEU A 280 -3.41 -5.31 17.18
N TYR A 281 -4.25 -4.90 18.14
CA TYR A 281 -3.77 -4.40 19.44
C TYR A 281 -2.93 -5.44 20.18
N LYS A 282 -3.33 -6.71 20.19
CA LYS A 282 -2.56 -7.78 20.84
C LYS A 282 -1.14 -7.90 20.30
N VAL A 283 -0.97 -7.67 19.00
CA VAL A 283 0.35 -7.72 18.34
C VAL A 283 1.03 -6.34 18.22
N GLY A 284 0.52 -5.33 18.93
CA GLY A 284 1.16 -4.02 19.08
C GLY A 284 0.89 -3.02 17.95
N VAL A 285 -0.03 -3.30 17.03
CA VAL A 285 -0.39 -2.35 15.96
C VAL A 285 -1.33 -1.27 16.51
N PRO A 286 -0.93 0.02 16.48
CA PRO A 286 -1.68 1.09 17.13
C PRO A 286 -2.81 1.65 16.23
N VAL A 287 -3.81 0.84 15.90
CA VAL A 287 -4.98 1.29 15.14
C VAL A 287 -5.68 2.43 15.85
N LYS A 288 -5.98 3.50 15.13
CA LYS A 288 -6.58 4.72 15.69
C LYS A 288 -7.94 5.04 15.13
N THR A 289 -8.11 4.92 13.82
CA THR A 289 -9.30 5.39 13.11
C THR A 289 -9.82 4.30 12.19
N ARG A 290 -11.15 4.21 12.09
CA ARG A 290 -11.89 3.41 11.13
C ARG A 290 -13.10 4.18 10.66
N HIS A 291 -13.45 4.11 9.41
CA HIS A 291 -14.63 4.76 8.83
C HIS A 291 -15.02 4.14 7.48
N ASN A 292 -16.18 4.54 6.97
CA ASN A 292 -16.54 4.28 5.59
C ASN A 292 -15.69 5.14 4.65
N GLU A 293 -15.41 4.62 3.45
CA GLU A 293 -14.88 5.39 2.34
C GLU A 293 -15.98 5.80 1.34
N VAL A 294 -15.60 6.58 0.31
CA VAL A 294 -16.55 7.21 -0.61
C VAL A 294 -17.34 6.19 -1.44
N ALA A 295 -16.69 5.10 -1.88
CA ALA A 295 -17.40 4.06 -2.61
C ALA A 295 -18.27 3.19 -1.69
N PRO A 296 -19.41 2.70 -2.16
CA PRO A 296 -20.18 1.67 -1.44
C PRO A 296 -19.30 0.45 -1.15
N SER A 297 -19.40 -0.13 0.04
CA SER A 297 -18.59 -1.27 0.49
C SER A 297 -17.10 -1.00 0.63
N GLN A 298 -16.68 0.26 0.59
CA GLN A 298 -15.31 0.68 0.81
C GLN A 298 -15.12 1.26 2.22
N TYR A 299 -13.99 0.96 2.83
CA TYR A 299 -13.66 1.30 4.21
C TYR A 299 -12.18 1.63 4.35
N GLU A 300 -11.82 2.29 5.45
CA GLU A 300 -10.45 2.62 5.79
C GLU A 300 -10.12 2.27 7.24
N VAL A 301 -8.88 1.88 7.46
CA VAL A 301 -8.26 1.78 8.78
C VAL A 301 -6.94 2.55 8.78
N ALA A 302 -6.75 3.38 9.81
CA ALA A 302 -5.55 4.20 9.96
C ALA A 302 -4.91 4.00 11.34
N PRO A 303 -3.61 3.60 11.43
CA PRO A 303 -2.86 3.52 12.66
C PRO A 303 -2.23 4.86 13.02
N ILE A 304 -1.78 4.99 14.27
CA ILE A 304 -0.83 6.01 14.67
C ILE A 304 0.51 5.73 13.97
N PHE A 305 1.26 6.78 13.65
CA PHE A 305 2.56 6.65 13.02
C PHE A 305 3.59 5.97 13.95
N GLU A 306 4.49 5.22 13.37
CA GLU A 306 5.58 4.52 14.01
C GLU A 306 6.88 4.69 13.21
N MET A 307 7.98 4.13 13.71
CA MET A 307 9.21 3.99 12.91
C MET A 307 8.90 3.26 11.61
N ALA A 308 9.39 3.76 10.48
CA ALA A 308 8.97 3.31 9.15
C ALA A 308 9.17 1.80 8.90
N ASN A 309 10.20 1.17 9.50
CA ASN A 309 10.40 -0.28 9.42
C ASN A 309 9.33 -1.05 10.20
N VAL A 310 8.99 -0.61 11.42
CA VAL A 310 7.92 -1.21 12.23
C VAL A 310 6.56 -0.98 11.59
N ALA A 311 6.27 0.25 11.16
CA ALA A 311 5.04 0.59 10.46
C ALA A 311 4.84 -0.28 9.19
N THR A 312 5.93 -0.62 8.50
CA THR A 312 5.89 -1.49 7.32
C THR A 312 5.53 -2.92 7.68
N ASP A 313 6.10 -3.49 8.74
CA ASP A 313 5.72 -4.82 9.24
C ASP A 313 4.27 -4.83 9.72
N HIS A 314 3.88 -3.85 10.52
CA HIS A 314 2.51 -3.71 11.04
C HIS A 314 1.47 -3.55 9.93
N GLN A 315 1.84 -2.89 8.83
CA GLN A 315 0.95 -2.73 7.69
C GLN A 315 0.72 -4.08 6.97
N MET A 316 1.74 -4.94 6.84
CA MET A 316 1.57 -6.30 6.30
C MET A 316 0.73 -7.16 7.25
N MET A 317 1.00 -7.10 8.55
CA MET A 317 0.20 -7.79 9.58
C MET A 317 -1.27 -7.35 9.55
N THR A 318 -1.53 -6.06 9.31
CA THR A 318 -2.89 -5.52 9.16
C THR A 318 -3.61 -6.17 7.99
N MET A 319 -3.00 -6.22 6.81
CA MET A 319 -3.61 -6.84 5.62
C MET A 319 -3.89 -8.33 5.82
N GLU A 320 -2.96 -9.07 6.42
CA GLU A 320 -3.13 -10.50 6.70
C GLU A 320 -4.23 -10.74 7.76
N THR A 321 -4.25 -9.95 8.82
CA THR A 321 -5.26 -10.04 9.87
C THR A 321 -6.67 -9.77 9.31
N MET A 322 -6.83 -8.76 8.46
CA MET A 322 -8.10 -8.45 7.83
C MET A 322 -8.58 -9.59 6.92
N ARG A 323 -7.71 -10.18 6.10
CA ARG A 323 -8.05 -11.35 5.27
C ARG A 323 -8.44 -12.57 6.10
N ARG A 324 -7.76 -12.80 7.23
CA ARG A 324 -8.01 -13.93 8.12
C ARG A 324 -9.32 -13.78 8.90
N ILE A 325 -9.71 -12.56 9.25
CA ILE A 325 -10.91 -12.30 10.07
C ILE A 325 -12.16 -12.16 9.22
N ALA A 326 -12.10 -11.58 8.02
CA ALA A 326 -13.26 -11.36 7.16
C ALA A 326 -14.16 -12.61 6.98
N PRO A 327 -13.63 -13.82 6.75
CA PRO A 327 -14.44 -15.03 6.63
C PRO A 327 -15.27 -15.38 7.86
N LYS A 328 -14.85 -15.01 9.08
CA LYS A 328 -15.61 -15.24 10.32
C LYS A 328 -16.94 -14.48 10.31
N TYR A 329 -16.96 -13.36 9.61
CA TYR A 329 -18.12 -12.49 9.45
C TYR A 329 -18.85 -12.75 8.13
N GLY A 330 -18.53 -13.82 7.40
CA GLY A 330 -19.12 -14.10 6.10
C GLY A 330 -18.75 -13.07 5.03
N LEU A 331 -17.64 -12.38 5.20
CA LEU A 331 -17.12 -11.34 4.32
C LEU A 331 -15.85 -11.80 3.59
N ALA A 332 -15.53 -11.14 2.48
CA ALA A 332 -14.25 -11.20 1.79
C ALA A 332 -13.65 -9.79 1.74
N CYS A 333 -12.38 -9.66 2.15
CA CYS A 333 -11.64 -8.39 2.14
C CYS A 333 -10.82 -8.29 0.85
N LEU A 334 -11.05 -7.22 0.08
CA LEU A 334 -10.40 -6.98 -1.20
C LEU A 334 -9.44 -5.79 -1.08
N PHE A 335 -8.18 -6.03 -1.43
CA PHE A 335 -7.12 -5.00 -1.42
C PHE A 335 -6.71 -4.54 -2.83
N HIS A 336 -7.32 -5.07 -3.88
CA HIS A 336 -7.05 -4.57 -5.22
C HIS A 336 -7.39 -3.08 -5.31
N GLU A 337 -6.62 -2.32 -6.06
CA GLU A 337 -6.74 -0.86 -6.17
C GLU A 337 -8.05 -0.42 -6.82
N LYS A 338 -8.61 -1.25 -7.69
CA LYS A 338 -9.87 -0.98 -8.40
C LYS A 338 -10.68 -2.27 -8.57
N PRO A 339 -11.28 -2.80 -7.49
CA PRO A 339 -12.07 -4.03 -7.59
C PRO A 339 -13.30 -3.86 -8.46
N PHE A 340 -13.86 -2.66 -8.48
CA PHE A 340 -15.08 -2.31 -9.22
C PHE A 340 -14.82 -1.09 -10.10
N ALA A 341 -15.10 -1.20 -11.40
CA ALA A 341 -14.98 -0.07 -12.31
C ALA A 341 -16.10 0.97 -12.05
N GLY A 342 -15.81 2.25 -12.28
CA GLY A 342 -16.80 3.32 -12.20
C GLY A 342 -17.07 3.88 -10.79
N VAL A 343 -16.49 3.31 -9.74
CA VAL A 343 -16.52 3.85 -8.37
C VAL A 343 -15.09 4.16 -7.90
N ASN A 344 -14.92 4.79 -6.74
CA ASN A 344 -13.60 5.04 -6.16
C ASN A 344 -12.77 3.76 -6.06
N GLY A 345 -11.46 3.90 -6.18
CA GLY A 345 -10.50 2.85 -5.91
C GLY A 345 -9.87 3.00 -4.53
N SER A 346 -9.13 1.98 -4.11
CA SER A 346 -8.43 1.94 -2.82
C SER A 346 -6.93 2.21 -2.99
N GLY A 347 -6.36 2.95 -2.06
CA GLY A 347 -4.94 3.23 -1.95
C GLY A 347 -4.42 3.08 -0.53
N LYS A 348 -3.20 3.55 -0.35
CA LYS A 348 -2.59 3.82 0.95
C LYS A 348 -2.08 5.25 0.95
N HIS A 349 -2.37 5.98 2.01
CA HIS A 349 -1.73 7.27 2.22
C HIS A 349 -0.59 7.10 3.22
N LEU A 350 0.63 7.44 2.82
CA LEU A 350 1.78 7.38 3.70
C LEU A 350 1.99 8.74 4.36
N ASN A 351 1.64 8.83 5.62
CA ASN A 351 1.97 9.98 6.46
C ASN A 351 3.42 9.85 6.93
N TRP A 352 4.34 10.42 6.14
CA TRP A 352 5.79 10.27 6.30
C TRP A 352 6.42 11.50 6.93
N SER A 353 7.31 11.28 7.90
CA SER A 353 8.10 12.34 8.55
C SER A 353 9.48 11.86 8.98
N MET A 354 10.26 12.76 9.57
CA MET A 354 11.58 12.50 10.14
C MET A 354 11.61 12.97 11.58
N SER A 355 12.09 12.13 12.49
CA SER A 355 12.22 12.48 13.90
C SER A 355 13.61 12.14 14.42
N ASP A 356 14.16 12.98 15.28
CA ASP A 356 15.40 12.68 15.99
C ASP A 356 15.14 11.77 17.21
N ASP A 357 16.21 11.24 17.79
CA ASP A 357 16.16 10.36 18.96
C ASP A 357 15.86 11.10 20.28
N LEU A 358 15.72 12.44 20.24
CA LEU A 358 15.25 13.28 21.34
C LEU A 358 13.74 13.52 21.29
N GLY A 359 13.04 12.96 20.27
CA GLY A 359 11.59 13.08 20.09
C GLY A 359 11.14 14.30 19.30
N ASN A 360 12.06 15.03 18.66
CA ASN A 360 11.69 16.19 17.84
C ASN A 360 11.35 15.75 16.41
N ASN A 361 10.17 16.14 15.94
CA ASN A 361 9.81 16.00 14.52
C ASN A 361 10.43 17.15 13.71
N LEU A 362 11.30 16.83 12.76
CA LEU A 362 12.06 17.80 11.97
C LEU A 362 11.19 18.54 10.94
N LEU A 363 9.99 18.06 10.67
CA LEU A 363 8.99 18.71 9.82
C LEU A 363 7.90 19.43 10.63
N ASN A 364 8.08 19.58 11.94
CA ASN A 364 7.17 20.36 12.75
C ASN A 364 7.51 21.87 12.64
N PRO A 365 6.59 22.70 12.11
CA PRO A 365 6.81 24.14 11.96
C PRO A 365 6.96 24.88 13.30
N GLY A 366 6.39 24.36 14.40
CA GLY A 366 6.27 25.08 15.65
C GLY A 366 5.29 26.26 15.57
N ASP A 367 5.31 27.12 16.60
CA ASP A 367 4.39 28.27 16.73
C ASP A 367 4.76 29.42 15.79
N THR A 368 6.04 29.57 15.44
CA THR A 368 6.57 30.62 14.55
C THR A 368 7.30 29.99 13.33
N PRO A 369 6.56 29.39 12.38
CA PRO A 369 7.16 28.68 11.24
C PRO A 369 8.17 29.50 10.42
N HIS A 370 7.93 30.81 10.26
CA HIS A 370 8.82 31.72 9.51
C HIS A 370 10.17 31.99 10.20
N GLU A 371 10.27 31.75 11.51
CA GLU A 371 11.50 31.90 12.30
C GLU A 371 12.23 30.54 12.47
N ASN A 372 11.52 29.43 12.29
CA ASN A 372 12.07 28.07 12.43
C ASN A 372 12.93 27.69 11.21
N ILE A 373 14.14 28.27 11.15
CA ILE A 373 15.04 28.07 10.00
C ILE A 373 15.45 26.62 9.79
N GLN A 374 15.54 25.80 10.85
CA GLN A 374 15.83 24.38 10.74
C GLN A 374 14.68 23.66 10.00
N PHE A 375 13.45 23.85 10.41
CA PHE A 375 12.25 23.34 9.74
C PHE A 375 12.24 23.74 8.26
N LEU A 376 12.47 25.02 7.96
CA LEU A 376 12.48 25.54 6.59
C LEU A 376 13.55 24.88 5.72
N VAL A 377 14.72 24.57 6.29
CA VAL A 377 15.81 23.84 5.60
C VAL A 377 15.34 22.42 5.24
N PHE A 378 14.72 21.68 6.17
CA PHE A 378 14.22 20.34 5.90
C PHE A 378 13.07 20.36 4.87
N CYS A 379 12.13 21.32 4.95
CA CYS A 379 11.08 21.46 3.94
C CYS A 379 11.63 21.82 2.55
N ALA A 380 12.61 22.70 2.45
CA ALA A 380 13.25 23.04 1.18
C ALA A 380 14.07 21.85 0.60
N ALA A 381 14.68 21.03 1.47
CA ALA A 381 15.30 19.77 1.06
C ALA A 381 14.27 18.79 0.47
N MET A 382 13.07 18.69 1.07
CA MET A 382 12.00 17.85 0.49
C MET A 382 11.50 18.38 -0.86
N LEU A 383 11.45 19.71 -1.04
CA LEU A 383 11.13 20.29 -2.35
C LEU A 383 12.14 19.88 -3.41
N LEU A 384 13.44 19.94 -3.10
CA LEU A 384 14.53 19.45 -3.97
C LEU A 384 14.40 17.94 -4.23
N ALA A 385 14.14 17.14 -3.19
CA ALA A 385 14.01 15.69 -3.28
C ALA A 385 12.94 15.28 -4.28
N VAL A 386 11.73 15.82 -4.13
CA VAL A 386 10.59 15.48 -4.99
C VAL A 386 10.79 16.00 -6.41
N ASN A 387 11.31 17.22 -6.58
CA ASN A 387 11.59 17.77 -7.90
C ASN A 387 12.61 16.95 -8.69
N LYS A 388 13.71 16.57 -8.03
CA LYS A 388 14.79 15.80 -8.65
C LYS A 388 14.39 14.34 -8.94
N TRP A 389 13.67 13.72 -8.02
CA TRP A 389 13.39 12.29 -8.01
C TRP A 389 11.93 11.93 -8.32
N GLN A 390 11.18 12.82 -8.98
CA GLN A 390 9.78 12.59 -9.35
C GLN A 390 9.56 11.26 -10.10
N GLY A 391 10.49 10.88 -10.99
CA GLY A 391 10.43 9.61 -11.73
C GLY A 391 10.60 8.39 -10.82
N LEU A 392 11.54 8.43 -9.87
CA LEU A 392 11.73 7.37 -8.87
C LEU A 392 10.50 7.24 -7.96
N LEU A 393 9.93 8.35 -7.51
CA LEU A 393 8.71 8.35 -6.70
C LEU A 393 7.52 7.78 -7.48
N ARG A 394 7.35 8.16 -8.76
CA ARG A 394 6.30 7.58 -9.61
C ARG A 394 6.50 6.08 -9.83
N MET A 395 7.75 5.65 -10.06
CA MET A 395 8.08 4.24 -10.22
C MET A 395 7.78 3.44 -8.94
N SER A 396 8.02 4.00 -7.76
CA SER A 396 7.84 3.30 -6.48
C SER A 396 6.39 2.87 -6.19
N ILE A 397 5.44 3.46 -6.89
CA ILE A 397 3.99 3.18 -6.78
C ILE A 397 3.41 2.51 -8.03
N ALA A 398 4.26 2.11 -8.96
CA ALA A 398 3.84 1.50 -10.22
C ALA A 398 3.43 0.05 -10.03
N SER A 399 2.20 -0.28 -10.40
CA SER A 399 1.66 -1.64 -10.47
C SER A 399 0.50 -1.70 -11.46
N ALA A 400 0.22 -2.89 -12.01
CA ALA A 400 -0.92 -3.08 -12.91
C ALA A 400 -2.24 -2.64 -12.25
N GLY A 401 -2.43 -2.93 -10.96
CA GLY A 401 -3.61 -2.51 -10.21
C GLY A 401 -3.72 -0.99 -10.08
N ASN A 402 -2.60 -0.32 -9.77
CA ASN A 402 -2.58 1.13 -9.57
C ASN A 402 -2.79 1.93 -10.87
N ASP A 403 -2.48 1.34 -12.04
CA ASP A 403 -2.78 1.94 -13.34
C ASP A 403 -4.31 2.13 -13.57
N HIS A 404 -5.14 1.29 -12.94
CA HIS A 404 -6.60 1.42 -12.95
C HIS A 404 -7.13 2.51 -12.02
N ARG A 405 -6.37 2.89 -10.99
CA ARG A 405 -6.80 3.81 -9.93
C ARG A 405 -6.35 5.25 -10.19
N LEU A 406 -5.08 5.48 -10.58
CA LEU A 406 -4.49 6.81 -10.65
C LEU A 406 -5.22 7.74 -11.64
N GLY A 407 -5.39 9.00 -11.23
CA GLY A 407 -5.89 10.08 -12.08
C GLY A 407 -7.41 10.26 -12.09
N ALA A 408 -8.18 9.52 -11.27
CA ALA A 408 -9.62 9.68 -11.17
C ALA A 408 -10.15 9.31 -9.77
N ASN A 409 -11.28 9.86 -9.38
CA ASN A 409 -12.03 9.49 -8.18
C ASN A 409 -11.15 9.49 -6.90
N GLU A 410 -10.69 10.65 -6.46
CA GLU A 410 -9.82 10.89 -5.31
C GLU A 410 -8.39 10.34 -5.41
N ALA A 411 -8.06 9.50 -6.39
CA ALA A 411 -6.69 9.07 -6.62
C ALA A 411 -5.89 10.18 -7.32
N PRO A 412 -4.68 10.49 -6.85
CA PRO A 412 -3.87 11.55 -7.45
C PRO A 412 -3.45 11.21 -8.89
N PRO A 413 -3.14 12.22 -9.73
CA PRO A 413 -2.63 11.98 -11.07
C PRO A 413 -1.22 11.36 -11.05
N ALA A 414 -0.80 10.84 -12.21
CA ALA A 414 0.53 10.28 -12.41
C ALA A 414 1.67 11.33 -12.33
N ILE A 415 1.35 12.61 -12.43
CA ILE A 415 2.30 13.71 -12.31
C ILE A 415 2.62 13.93 -10.83
N ILE A 416 3.85 13.66 -10.43
CA ILE A 416 4.29 13.94 -9.06
C ILE A 416 4.50 15.45 -8.90
N SER A 417 3.74 16.06 -7.98
CA SER A 417 3.84 17.47 -7.59
C SER A 417 3.68 17.60 -6.07
N ILE A 418 4.11 18.72 -5.50
CA ILE A 418 3.97 19.00 -4.07
C ILE A 418 2.89 20.05 -3.84
N PHE A 419 1.96 19.74 -2.94
CA PHE A 419 1.10 20.71 -2.29
C PHE A 419 1.73 21.17 -0.96
N LEU A 420 1.93 22.46 -0.79
CA LEU A 420 2.53 23.04 0.41
C LEU A 420 1.51 23.68 1.36
N GLY A 421 0.32 23.94 0.88
CA GLY A 421 -0.67 24.76 1.58
C GLY A 421 -0.33 26.25 1.58
N ASP A 422 -1.26 27.08 2.05
CA ASP A 422 -1.12 28.54 1.98
C ASP A 422 0.02 29.07 2.85
N MET A 423 0.15 28.53 4.07
CA MET A 423 1.15 28.98 5.04
C MET A 423 2.59 28.82 4.51
N LEU A 424 2.97 27.60 4.14
CA LEU A 424 4.33 27.31 3.72
C LEU A 424 4.62 27.89 2.33
N THR A 425 3.62 27.97 1.45
CA THR A 425 3.73 28.66 0.17
C THR A 425 4.03 30.16 0.35
N ASP A 426 3.30 30.82 1.25
CA ASP A 426 3.52 32.25 1.55
C ASP A 426 4.93 32.49 2.15
N ILE A 427 5.35 31.65 3.10
CA ILE A 427 6.69 31.74 3.69
C ILE A 427 7.78 31.59 2.61
N PHE A 428 7.64 30.60 1.71
CA PHE A 428 8.61 30.37 0.62
C PHE A 428 8.64 31.55 -0.35
N GLN A 429 7.50 32.17 -0.66
CA GLN A 429 7.44 33.37 -1.48
C GLN A 429 8.10 34.58 -0.79
N GLN A 430 7.94 34.73 0.52
CA GLN A 430 8.63 35.78 1.29
C GLN A 430 10.15 35.59 1.29
N ILE A 431 10.61 34.32 1.44
CA ILE A 431 12.04 33.99 1.40
C ILE A 431 12.65 34.36 0.03
N GLU A 432 11.97 34.03 -1.08
CA GLU A 432 12.42 34.45 -2.41
C GLU A 432 12.52 35.97 -2.59
N LYS A 433 11.69 36.74 -1.87
CA LYS A 433 11.68 38.23 -1.90
C LYS A 433 12.62 38.89 -0.90
N GLY A 434 13.43 38.12 -0.19
CA GLY A 434 14.46 38.64 0.71
C GLY A 434 14.31 38.29 2.19
N GLY A 435 13.43 37.41 2.54
CA GLY A 435 13.29 36.80 3.87
C GLY A 435 11.87 36.77 4.40
N ALA A 436 11.54 35.72 5.15
CA ALA A 436 10.26 35.56 5.79
C ALA A 436 10.15 36.50 7.01
N LYS A 437 9.06 37.26 7.09
CA LYS A 437 8.81 38.27 8.15
C LYS A 437 7.62 37.87 9.02
N GLN A 438 6.73 37.05 8.53
CA GLN A 438 5.50 36.67 9.21
C GLN A 438 4.99 35.30 8.73
N THR A 439 4.20 34.66 9.55
CA THR A 439 3.41 33.49 9.19
C THR A 439 1.97 33.91 8.95
N LYS A 440 1.39 33.46 7.87
CA LYS A 440 -0.03 33.64 7.59
C LYS A 440 -0.84 32.81 8.60
N ASP A 441 -1.62 33.51 9.43
CA ASP A 441 -2.53 32.88 10.39
C ASP A 441 -3.83 32.43 9.70
N GLY A 442 -4.34 31.27 10.06
CA GLY A 442 -5.65 30.79 9.62
C GLY A 442 -6.81 31.58 10.23
N GLY A 443 -6.59 32.24 11.36
CA GLY A 443 -7.59 32.99 12.12
C GLY A 443 -8.53 32.08 12.93
N ILE A 444 -9.65 32.67 13.35
CA ILE A 444 -10.68 31.99 14.14
C ILE A 444 -11.95 31.88 13.30
N LEU A 445 -12.49 30.66 13.21
CA LEU A 445 -13.80 30.41 12.61
C LEU A 445 -14.88 30.57 13.69
N ASP A 446 -15.78 31.52 13.47
CA ASP A 446 -16.99 31.71 14.27
C ASP A 446 -18.17 31.15 13.48
N THR A 447 -18.84 30.15 14.03
CA THR A 447 -20.00 29.52 13.39
C THR A 447 -21.27 30.37 13.46
N GLY A 448 -21.25 31.46 14.23
CA GLY A 448 -22.44 32.29 14.48
C GLY A 448 -23.44 31.68 15.48
N VAL A 449 -23.08 30.55 16.09
CA VAL A 449 -23.91 29.85 17.07
C VAL A 449 -23.31 29.99 18.46
N SER A 450 -24.04 30.61 19.40
CA SER A 450 -23.51 31.00 20.72
C SER A 450 -23.07 29.81 21.59
N VAL A 451 -23.63 28.61 21.39
CA VAL A 451 -23.29 27.40 22.16
C VAL A 451 -22.11 26.62 21.56
N LEU A 452 -21.66 26.96 20.36
CA LEU A 452 -20.52 26.33 19.73
C LEU A 452 -19.22 27.08 20.05
N PRO A 453 -18.12 26.37 20.26
CA PRO A 453 -16.82 27.02 20.48
C PRO A 453 -16.35 27.71 19.20
N LYS A 454 -15.59 28.81 19.37
CA LYS A 454 -14.82 29.39 18.29
C LYS A 454 -13.67 28.44 17.95
N LEU A 455 -13.53 28.11 16.67
CA LEU A 455 -12.58 27.11 16.20
C LEU A 455 -11.33 27.78 15.64
N PRO A 456 -10.11 27.44 16.09
CA PRO A 456 -8.90 27.85 15.40
C PRO A 456 -8.92 27.21 13.99
N ARG A 457 -8.69 28.03 12.99
CA ARG A 457 -8.67 27.60 11.59
C ARG A 457 -7.23 27.38 11.15
N ASP A 458 -6.98 26.27 10.46
CA ASP A 458 -5.70 26.04 9.78
C ASP A 458 -5.50 27.07 8.67
N ALA A 459 -4.24 27.47 8.44
CA ALA A 459 -3.89 28.48 7.43
C ALA A 459 -4.00 27.99 5.97
N GLY A 460 -4.48 26.79 5.72
CA GLY A 460 -4.69 26.24 4.39
C GLY A 460 -5.61 25.03 4.42
N ASP A 461 -6.28 24.78 3.30
CA ASP A 461 -7.10 23.58 3.10
C ASP A 461 -6.23 22.42 2.63
N ARG A 462 -6.73 21.18 2.77
CA ARG A 462 -6.09 19.98 2.22
C ARG A 462 -6.44 19.85 0.74
N ASN A 463 -5.43 19.68 -0.11
CA ASN A 463 -5.65 19.37 -1.52
C ASN A 463 -5.64 17.87 -1.73
N ARG A 464 -6.83 17.26 -1.82
CA ARG A 464 -6.99 15.82 -2.02
C ARG A 464 -6.49 15.32 -3.38
N THR A 465 -6.31 16.21 -4.35
CA THR A 465 -5.84 15.84 -5.70
C THR A 465 -4.31 15.82 -5.81
N SER A 466 -3.58 16.27 -4.79
CA SER A 466 -2.12 16.26 -4.80
C SER A 466 -1.56 14.89 -4.46
N PRO A 467 -0.59 14.37 -5.22
CA PRO A 467 0.06 13.10 -4.92
C PRO A 467 1.01 13.18 -3.71
N PHE A 468 1.53 14.36 -3.40
CA PHE A 468 2.44 14.58 -2.28
C PHE A 468 2.13 15.92 -1.61
N ALA A 469 1.64 15.87 -0.37
CA ALA A 469 1.10 17.05 0.31
C ALA A 469 1.74 17.26 1.69
N PHE A 470 2.11 18.51 1.99
CA PHE A 470 2.46 18.91 3.36
C PHE A 470 1.19 19.09 4.19
N THR A 471 1.06 18.34 5.29
CA THR A 471 -0.13 18.30 6.13
C THR A 471 0.17 18.67 7.59
N GLY A 472 0.84 19.80 7.78
CA GLY A 472 1.12 20.41 9.08
C GLY A 472 2.48 20.06 9.69
N ASN A 473 2.81 18.79 9.83
CA ASN A 473 4.09 18.33 10.40
C ASN A 473 4.66 17.08 9.71
N LYS A 474 4.16 16.76 8.52
CA LYS A 474 4.51 15.58 7.75
C LYS A 474 4.20 15.80 6.28
N PHE A 475 4.73 14.95 5.43
CA PHE A 475 4.28 14.82 4.04
C PHE A 475 3.44 13.57 3.89
N GLU A 476 2.34 13.69 3.17
CA GLU A 476 1.43 12.62 2.86
C GLU A 476 1.62 12.21 1.40
N PHE A 477 2.09 10.97 1.17
CA PHE A 477 2.22 10.40 -0.17
C PHE A 477 0.98 9.54 -0.47
N ARG A 478 0.05 10.07 -1.27
CA ARG A 478 -1.30 9.55 -1.51
C ARG A 478 -1.42 8.56 -2.66
N ALA A 479 -0.38 8.45 -3.47
CA ALA A 479 -0.42 7.68 -4.70
C ALA A 479 -0.06 6.19 -4.53
N VAL A 480 0.21 5.73 -3.32
CA VAL A 480 0.63 4.35 -3.03
C VAL A 480 -0.54 3.40 -3.21
N SER A 481 -0.27 2.26 -3.80
CA SER A 481 -1.23 1.21 -4.10
C SER A 481 -1.75 0.50 -2.85
N SER A 482 -3.05 0.18 -2.79
CA SER A 482 -3.65 -0.50 -1.63
C SER A 482 -3.17 -1.93 -1.42
N ASN A 483 -2.81 -2.64 -2.49
CA ASN A 483 -2.31 -4.02 -2.41
C ASN A 483 -0.78 -4.13 -2.26
N GLN A 484 -0.06 -3.02 -2.37
CA GLN A 484 1.40 -2.95 -2.33
C GLN A 484 1.92 -2.86 -0.89
N SER A 485 3.11 -3.46 -0.60
CA SER A 485 3.88 -3.09 0.60
C SER A 485 4.32 -1.63 0.54
N ILE A 486 4.28 -0.96 1.67
CA ILE A 486 4.78 0.43 1.79
C ILE A 486 6.31 0.51 1.84
N ALA A 487 7.03 -0.62 1.84
CA ALA A 487 8.47 -0.64 1.95
C ALA A 487 9.16 0.15 0.82
N PHE A 488 8.83 -0.17 -0.45
CA PHE A 488 9.51 0.47 -1.58
C PHE A 488 9.17 1.96 -1.75
N PRO A 489 7.93 2.43 -1.56
CA PRO A 489 7.65 3.87 -1.47
C PRO A 489 8.44 4.59 -0.38
N ASN A 490 8.57 4.00 0.82
CA ASN A 490 9.41 4.55 1.89
C ASN A 490 10.90 4.57 1.50
N ILE A 491 11.44 3.51 0.87
CA ILE A 491 12.81 3.47 0.36
C ILE A 491 13.06 4.60 -0.63
N ALA A 492 12.16 4.78 -1.59
CA ALA A 492 12.28 5.84 -2.59
C ALA A 492 12.26 7.25 -1.97
N LEU A 493 11.34 7.49 -1.01
CA LEU A 493 11.29 8.75 -0.26
C LEU A 493 12.56 8.96 0.56
N ASN A 494 13.02 7.95 1.28
CA ASN A 494 14.21 8.04 2.12
C ASN A 494 15.48 8.31 1.30
N VAL A 495 15.64 7.65 0.14
CA VAL A 495 16.78 7.87 -0.76
C VAL A 495 16.74 9.25 -1.40
N ALA A 496 15.55 9.67 -1.87
CA ALA A 496 15.36 11.01 -2.42
C ALA A 496 15.66 12.11 -1.38
N ALA A 497 15.18 11.93 -0.16
CA ALA A 497 15.47 12.83 0.96
C ALA A 497 16.95 12.80 1.35
N ALA A 498 17.58 11.63 1.43
CA ALA A 498 19.00 11.49 1.75
C ALA A 498 19.89 12.22 0.74
N ASP A 499 19.60 12.10 -0.55
CA ASP A 499 20.36 12.79 -1.60
C ASP A 499 20.17 14.32 -1.55
N ALA A 500 18.94 14.79 -1.27
CA ALA A 500 18.68 16.21 -1.11
C ALA A 500 19.33 16.79 0.16
N LEU A 501 19.24 16.07 1.29
CA LEU A 501 19.86 16.47 2.55
C LEU A 501 21.40 16.47 2.44
N ASP A 502 21.99 15.52 1.70
CA ASP A 502 23.44 15.51 1.43
C ASP A 502 23.87 16.77 0.65
N HIS A 503 23.13 17.16 -0.38
CA HIS A 503 23.38 18.40 -1.10
C HIS A 503 23.29 19.61 -0.19
N VAL A 504 22.21 19.75 0.57
CA VAL A 504 21.98 20.87 1.50
C VAL A 504 23.05 20.92 2.60
N ALA A 505 23.37 19.77 3.20
CA ALA A 505 24.41 19.68 4.23
C ALA A 505 25.78 20.11 3.67
N THR A 506 26.13 19.68 2.47
CA THR A 506 27.40 20.01 1.83
C THR A 506 27.55 21.52 1.58
N GLU A 507 26.50 22.16 1.07
CA GLU A 507 26.47 23.64 0.87
C GLU A 507 26.57 24.40 2.19
N LEU A 508 25.82 23.99 3.22
CA LEU A 508 25.87 24.61 4.54
C LEU A 508 27.22 24.43 5.24
N GLU A 509 27.79 23.23 5.21
CA GLU A 509 29.12 22.95 5.76
C GLU A 509 30.21 23.80 5.09
N ALA A 510 30.16 23.94 3.77
CA ALA A 510 31.09 24.76 3.03
C ALA A 510 30.98 26.25 3.43
N ALA A 511 29.74 26.76 3.59
CA ALA A 511 29.49 28.13 4.02
C ALA A 511 29.98 28.38 5.46
N VAL A 512 29.74 27.46 6.39
CA VAL A 512 30.18 27.57 7.79
C VAL A 512 31.71 27.47 7.88
N LYS A 513 32.37 26.59 7.12
CA LYS A 513 33.84 26.53 7.01
C LYS A 513 34.44 27.86 6.53
N SER A 514 33.73 28.62 5.71
CA SER A 514 34.15 29.97 5.29
C SER A 514 33.84 31.07 6.32
N LYS A 515 33.63 30.70 7.60
CA LYS A 515 33.34 31.57 8.75
C LYS A 515 31.99 32.34 8.68
N LYS A 516 31.00 31.84 7.96
CA LYS A 516 29.62 32.36 8.04
C LYS A 516 28.92 31.73 9.24
N SER A 517 28.02 32.48 9.87
CA SER A 517 27.08 31.86 10.82
C SER A 517 26.08 30.98 10.07
N ILE A 518 25.50 29.99 10.74
CA ILE A 518 24.53 29.08 10.14
C ILE A 518 23.29 29.85 9.62
N GLU A 519 22.83 30.87 10.34
CA GLU A 519 21.68 31.68 9.95
C GLU A 519 21.97 32.43 8.62
N LYS A 520 23.19 32.97 8.47
CA LYS A 520 23.61 33.66 7.24
C LYS A 520 23.72 32.67 6.08
N ALA A 521 24.30 31.49 6.32
CA ALA A 521 24.40 30.43 5.32
C ALA A 521 23.01 29.97 4.84
N VAL A 522 22.07 29.78 5.76
CA VAL A 522 20.68 29.40 5.44
C VAL A 522 19.98 30.51 4.65
N LYS A 523 20.11 31.79 5.06
CA LYS A 523 19.50 32.92 4.35
C LYS A 523 19.99 33.06 2.90
N GLU A 524 21.21 32.65 2.59
CA GLU A 524 21.75 32.66 1.22
C GLU A 524 21.31 31.40 0.43
N LEU A 525 21.18 30.24 1.07
CA LEU A 525 20.87 28.99 0.43
C LEU A 525 19.38 28.81 0.12
N LEU A 526 18.49 29.13 1.07
CA LEU A 526 17.06 28.87 0.93
C LEU A 526 16.41 29.50 -0.31
N PRO A 527 16.64 30.82 -0.62
CA PRO A 527 16.05 31.42 -1.80
C PRO A 527 16.44 30.70 -3.09
N LYS A 528 17.70 30.23 -3.18
CA LYS A 528 18.21 29.50 -4.33
C LYS A 528 17.51 28.12 -4.44
N LEU A 529 17.46 27.35 -3.34
CA LEU A 529 16.80 26.05 -3.34
C LEU A 529 15.33 26.16 -3.75
N ILE A 530 14.61 27.14 -3.21
CA ILE A 530 13.20 27.36 -3.53
C ILE A 530 13.03 27.73 -5.01
N LYS A 531 13.79 28.70 -5.48
CA LYS A 531 13.73 29.19 -6.87
C LYS A 531 13.99 28.06 -7.88
N ASP A 532 15.02 27.25 -7.64
CA ASP A 532 15.45 26.20 -8.56
C ASP A 532 14.46 25.01 -8.59
N ASN A 533 13.66 24.83 -7.52
CA ASN A 533 12.79 23.68 -7.38
C ASN A 533 11.29 23.99 -7.36
N LYS A 534 10.87 25.25 -7.37
CA LYS A 534 9.45 25.65 -7.27
C LYS A 534 8.55 25.16 -8.41
N ARG A 535 9.10 24.70 -9.54
CA ARG A 535 8.33 24.14 -10.65
C ARG A 535 7.48 22.94 -10.24
N ILE A 536 7.88 22.22 -9.17
CA ILE A 536 7.17 21.04 -8.64
C ILE A 536 5.98 21.42 -7.75
N ILE A 537 5.91 22.67 -7.26
CA ILE A 537 4.84 23.12 -6.37
C ILE A 537 3.56 23.34 -7.17
N PHE A 538 2.48 22.70 -6.74
CA PHE A 538 1.16 22.91 -7.30
C PHE A 538 0.09 22.81 -6.23
N ASN A 539 -0.65 23.89 -6.01
CA ASN A 539 -1.69 24.01 -5.00
C ASN A 539 -3.12 23.97 -5.60
N GLY A 540 -3.23 23.75 -6.91
CA GLY A 540 -4.50 23.74 -7.64
C GLY A 540 -5.10 22.34 -7.79
N ASN A 541 -6.15 22.24 -8.61
CA ASN A 541 -6.83 20.98 -8.92
C ASN A 541 -5.97 20.08 -9.83
N GLY A 542 -5.43 18.99 -9.30
CA GLY A 542 -4.58 18.03 -10.02
C GLY A 542 -5.30 17.25 -11.12
N TYR A 543 -6.63 17.24 -11.16
CA TYR A 543 -7.41 16.56 -12.19
C TYR A 543 -7.67 17.41 -13.43
N ALA A 544 -7.43 18.72 -13.34
CA ALA A 544 -7.71 19.65 -14.43
C ALA A 544 -6.79 19.40 -15.65
N ASP A 545 -7.35 19.49 -16.85
CA ASP A 545 -6.56 19.38 -18.08
C ASP A 545 -5.54 20.50 -18.25
N GLU A 546 -5.85 21.67 -17.70
CA GLU A 546 -4.95 22.81 -17.60
C GLU A 546 -3.67 22.47 -16.85
N TRP A 547 -3.81 21.67 -15.74
CA TRP A 547 -2.65 21.21 -14.98
C TRP A 547 -1.76 20.28 -15.82
N ARG A 548 -2.32 19.34 -16.58
CA ARG A 548 -1.54 18.47 -17.45
C ARG A 548 -0.71 19.25 -18.46
N LYS A 549 -1.33 20.28 -19.06
CA LYS A 549 -0.66 21.18 -20.00
C LYS A 549 0.43 22.02 -19.33
N GLU A 550 0.13 22.55 -18.14
CA GLU A 550 1.08 23.37 -17.37
C GLU A 550 2.26 22.54 -16.87
N ALA A 551 2.02 21.35 -16.34
CA ALA A 551 3.05 20.41 -15.91
C ALA A 551 4.04 20.08 -17.04
N GLY A 552 3.53 19.84 -18.26
CA GLY A 552 4.35 19.66 -19.43
C GLY A 552 5.23 20.87 -19.77
N LYS A 553 4.68 22.10 -19.67
CA LYS A 553 5.45 23.34 -19.85
C LYS A 553 6.53 23.53 -18.78
N ARG A 554 6.25 23.07 -17.54
CA ARG A 554 7.22 23.08 -16.43
C ARG A 554 8.27 21.96 -16.53
N GLY A 555 8.17 21.05 -17.53
CA GLY A 555 9.06 19.91 -17.71
C GLY A 555 8.89 18.82 -16.63
N LEU A 556 7.69 18.68 -16.08
CA LEU A 556 7.36 17.60 -15.14
C LEU A 556 7.03 16.32 -15.92
N LEU A 557 7.37 15.17 -15.32
CA LEU A 557 7.10 13.86 -15.89
C LEU A 557 5.60 13.51 -15.73
N ASN A 558 5.02 12.95 -16.80
CA ASN A 558 3.68 12.38 -16.78
C ASN A 558 3.74 10.91 -17.23
N LEU A 559 4.15 10.04 -16.32
CA LEU A 559 4.29 8.60 -16.57
C LEU A 559 2.95 7.92 -16.20
N THR A 560 2.05 7.85 -17.17
CA THR A 560 0.64 7.47 -16.94
C THR A 560 0.42 6.00 -16.64
N ASN A 561 1.38 5.12 -16.93
CA ASN A 561 1.26 3.68 -16.70
C ASN A 561 2.55 3.10 -16.11
N THR A 562 2.42 1.87 -15.63
CA THR A 562 3.50 1.12 -14.99
C THR A 562 4.68 0.89 -15.94
N VAL A 563 4.43 0.47 -17.18
CA VAL A 563 5.49 0.13 -18.13
C VAL A 563 6.40 1.32 -18.46
N ASP A 564 5.82 2.53 -18.55
CA ASP A 564 6.58 3.76 -18.77
C ASP A 564 7.31 4.24 -17.50
N SER A 565 6.84 3.84 -16.32
CA SER A 565 7.40 4.25 -15.03
C SER A 565 8.57 3.37 -14.58
N LEU A 566 8.52 2.07 -14.84
CA LEU A 566 9.51 1.11 -14.34
C LEU A 566 10.96 1.41 -14.77
N PRO A 567 11.25 1.91 -16.00
CA PRO A 567 12.63 2.23 -16.39
C PRO A 567 13.30 3.32 -15.56
N GLU A 568 12.54 4.09 -14.77
CA GLU A 568 13.11 5.13 -13.92
C GLU A 568 14.09 4.56 -12.87
N ILE A 569 13.89 3.31 -12.39
CA ILE A 569 14.73 2.69 -11.36
C ILE A 569 16.15 2.36 -11.86
N VAL A 570 16.30 2.07 -13.16
CA VAL A 570 17.59 1.72 -13.76
C VAL A 570 18.25 2.89 -14.50
N LYS A 571 17.75 4.11 -14.33
CA LYS A 571 18.43 5.30 -14.86
C LYS A 571 19.80 5.48 -14.18
N PRO A 572 20.86 5.84 -14.93
CA PRO A 572 22.20 5.98 -14.35
C PRO A 572 22.29 6.90 -13.14
N ALA A 573 21.47 7.98 -13.10
CA ALA A 573 21.42 8.89 -11.96
C ALA A 573 20.82 8.22 -10.72
N VAL A 574 19.80 7.36 -10.88
CA VAL A 574 19.19 6.60 -9.78
C VAL A 574 20.17 5.55 -9.26
N ILE A 575 20.77 4.74 -10.13
CA ILE A 575 21.77 3.74 -9.76
C ILE A 575 22.89 4.39 -8.94
N LYS A 576 23.50 5.45 -9.48
CA LYS A 576 24.57 6.17 -8.79
C LYS A 576 24.15 6.70 -7.42
N THR A 577 22.90 7.13 -7.26
CA THR A 577 22.41 7.65 -5.98
C THR A 577 22.17 6.53 -4.96
N PHE A 578 21.60 5.42 -5.38
CA PHE A 578 21.42 4.25 -4.51
C PHE A 578 22.77 3.68 -4.05
N GLU A 579 23.75 3.58 -4.94
CA GLU A 579 25.10 3.12 -4.61
C GLU A 579 25.85 4.11 -3.70
N LYS A 580 25.77 5.42 -3.98
CA LYS A 580 26.36 6.49 -3.14
C LYS A 580 25.88 6.39 -1.70
N HIS A 581 24.60 6.13 -1.52
CA HIS A 581 23.97 6.00 -0.19
C HIS A 581 23.96 4.57 0.34
N LYS A 582 24.55 3.60 -0.37
CA LYS A 582 24.69 2.19 0.02
C LYS A 582 23.38 1.50 0.32
N VAL A 583 22.32 1.85 -0.42
CA VAL A 583 20.98 1.26 -0.22
C VAL A 583 20.80 0.03 -1.09
N LEU A 584 21.02 0.15 -2.40
CA LEU A 584 21.02 -0.94 -3.37
C LEU A 584 22.16 -0.71 -4.38
N ASN A 585 22.77 -1.79 -4.86
CA ASN A 585 23.72 -1.75 -5.97
C ASN A 585 23.02 -1.87 -7.33
N GLU A 586 23.76 -1.69 -8.41
CA GLU A 586 23.24 -1.78 -9.78
C GLU A 586 22.56 -3.12 -10.07
N ARG A 587 23.15 -4.25 -9.64
CA ARG A 587 22.60 -5.60 -9.84
C ARG A 587 21.25 -5.77 -9.11
N GLU A 588 21.14 -5.30 -7.88
CA GLU A 588 19.91 -5.34 -7.09
C GLU A 588 18.79 -4.48 -7.71
N LEU A 589 19.13 -3.33 -8.31
CA LEU A 589 18.18 -2.46 -9.01
C LEU A 589 17.68 -3.07 -10.32
N HIS A 590 18.57 -3.64 -11.13
CA HIS A 590 18.21 -4.33 -12.36
C HIS A 590 17.33 -5.56 -12.10
N ALA A 591 17.65 -6.37 -11.06
CA ALA A 591 16.82 -7.50 -10.67
C ALA A 591 15.39 -7.07 -10.31
N ARG A 592 15.22 -5.95 -9.57
CA ARG A 592 13.90 -5.41 -9.23
C ARG A 592 13.16 -4.90 -10.45
N TYR A 593 13.86 -4.28 -11.38
CA TYR A 593 13.27 -3.83 -12.65
C TYR A 593 12.70 -5.00 -13.46
N GLU A 594 13.48 -6.05 -13.64
CA GLU A 594 13.05 -7.24 -14.38
C GLU A 594 11.87 -7.94 -13.69
N ILE A 595 11.95 -8.14 -12.37
CA ILE A 595 10.87 -8.73 -11.58
C ILE A 595 9.58 -7.91 -11.69
N ALA A 596 9.67 -6.56 -11.65
CA ALA A 596 8.51 -5.70 -11.76
C ALA A 596 7.86 -5.76 -13.16
N LEU A 597 8.68 -5.80 -14.23
CA LEU A 597 8.18 -5.98 -15.60
C LEU A 597 7.46 -7.33 -15.77
N GLU A 598 8.08 -8.41 -15.31
CA GLU A 598 7.48 -9.74 -15.41
C GLU A 598 6.23 -9.87 -14.53
N THR A 599 6.22 -9.26 -13.34
CA THR A 599 5.03 -9.22 -12.47
C THR A 599 3.88 -8.51 -13.18
N TYR A 600 4.13 -7.37 -13.83
CA TYR A 600 3.13 -6.67 -14.64
C TYR A 600 2.58 -7.57 -15.74
N VAL A 601 3.46 -8.18 -16.53
CA VAL A 601 3.06 -9.08 -17.63
C VAL A 601 2.24 -10.26 -17.12
N LYS A 602 2.69 -10.92 -16.05
CA LYS A 602 2.00 -12.09 -15.49
C LYS A 602 0.63 -11.72 -14.93
N THR A 603 0.53 -10.59 -14.22
CA THR A 603 -0.74 -10.10 -13.69
C THR A 603 -1.75 -9.88 -14.80
N VAL A 604 -1.38 -9.13 -15.84
CA VAL A 604 -2.29 -8.83 -16.96
C VAL A 604 -2.62 -10.11 -17.75
N ASN A 605 -1.65 -11.01 -17.95
CA ASN A 605 -1.91 -12.28 -18.64
C ASN A 605 -2.88 -13.18 -17.87
N VAL A 606 -2.79 -13.27 -16.53
CA VAL A 606 -3.76 -14.01 -15.71
C VAL A 606 -5.16 -13.43 -15.89
N GLU A 607 -5.29 -12.12 -15.81
CA GLU A 607 -6.56 -11.43 -16.03
C GLU A 607 -7.12 -11.67 -17.43
N ALA A 608 -6.29 -11.53 -18.46
CA ALA A 608 -6.70 -11.69 -19.84
C ALA A 608 -7.14 -13.13 -20.18
N GLN A 609 -6.38 -14.13 -19.72
CA GLN A 609 -6.75 -15.55 -19.85
C GLN A 609 -8.09 -15.84 -19.15
N LEU A 610 -8.26 -15.28 -17.95
CA LEU A 610 -9.50 -15.43 -17.19
C LEU A 610 -10.68 -14.75 -17.88
N MET A 611 -10.48 -13.58 -18.49
CA MET A 611 -11.51 -12.91 -19.30
C MET A 611 -11.99 -13.78 -20.47
N VAL A 612 -11.05 -14.38 -21.21
CA VAL A 612 -11.38 -15.30 -22.31
C VAL A 612 -12.13 -16.52 -21.80
N LEU A 613 -11.68 -17.10 -20.69
CA LEU A 613 -12.37 -18.24 -20.06
C LEU A 613 -13.79 -17.87 -19.65
N MET A 614 -13.98 -16.75 -18.97
CA MET A 614 -15.30 -16.27 -18.50
C MET A 614 -16.23 -15.95 -19.67
N ALA A 615 -15.73 -15.27 -20.72
CA ALA A 615 -16.50 -15.00 -21.93
C ALA A 615 -17.03 -16.30 -22.55
N ASN A 616 -16.16 -17.28 -22.79
CA ASN A 616 -16.50 -18.50 -23.51
C ASN A 616 -17.31 -19.50 -22.66
N ARG A 617 -17.11 -19.59 -21.34
CA ARG A 617 -17.69 -20.64 -20.50
C ARG A 617 -18.82 -20.18 -19.58
N TYR A 618 -18.90 -18.89 -19.29
CA TYR A 618 -19.92 -18.33 -18.40
C TYR A 618 -20.92 -17.46 -19.17
N ILE A 619 -20.44 -16.46 -19.95
CA ILE A 619 -21.32 -15.46 -20.57
C ILE A 619 -21.92 -15.99 -21.89
N LEU A 620 -21.10 -16.42 -22.83
CA LEU A 620 -21.50 -16.79 -24.18
C LEU A 620 -22.59 -17.90 -24.20
N PRO A 621 -22.47 -19.01 -23.43
CA PRO A 621 -23.52 -20.05 -23.46
C PRO A 621 -24.91 -19.57 -23.03
N LEU A 622 -24.97 -18.67 -22.05
CA LEU A 622 -26.21 -18.14 -21.53
C LEU A 622 -26.77 -17.02 -22.42
N ALA A 623 -25.90 -16.20 -23.02
CA ALA A 623 -26.28 -15.20 -24.00
C ALA A 623 -26.87 -15.85 -25.26
N LEU A 624 -26.30 -16.93 -25.77
CA LEU A 624 -26.85 -17.73 -26.88
C LEU A 624 -28.21 -18.36 -26.52
N LYS A 625 -28.39 -18.83 -25.28
CA LYS A 625 -29.66 -19.36 -24.80
C LYS A 625 -30.73 -18.24 -24.81
N TYR A 626 -30.39 -17.07 -24.24
CA TYR A 626 -31.32 -15.94 -24.21
C TYR A 626 -31.65 -15.42 -25.61
N GLN A 627 -30.67 -15.35 -26.53
CA GLN A 627 -30.86 -15.04 -27.93
C GLN A 627 -31.90 -15.99 -28.57
N LYS A 628 -31.79 -17.31 -28.32
CA LYS A 628 -32.75 -18.31 -28.76
C LYS A 628 -34.15 -18.05 -28.20
N ASP A 629 -34.27 -17.83 -26.89
CA ASP A 629 -35.56 -17.61 -26.22
C ASP A 629 -36.28 -16.37 -26.80
N VAL A 630 -35.53 -15.29 -27.08
CA VAL A 630 -36.07 -14.09 -27.76
C VAL A 630 -36.46 -14.38 -29.21
N ALA A 631 -35.65 -15.15 -29.95
CA ALA A 631 -35.96 -15.53 -31.33
C ALA A 631 -37.22 -16.38 -31.42
N GLU A 632 -37.39 -17.36 -30.52
CA GLU A 632 -38.61 -18.19 -30.42
C GLU A 632 -39.84 -17.33 -30.09
N SER A 633 -39.71 -16.38 -29.14
CA SER A 633 -40.78 -15.42 -28.81
C SER A 633 -41.18 -14.58 -30.03
N VAL A 634 -40.20 -14.04 -30.78
CA VAL A 634 -40.49 -13.26 -32.01
C VAL A 634 -41.22 -14.12 -33.03
N ALA A 635 -40.84 -15.38 -33.23
CA ALA A 635 -41.49 -16.30 -34.17
C ALA A 635 -42.91 -16.60 -33.74
N ALA A 636 -43.17 -16.95 -32.48
CA ALA A 636 -44.49 -17.29 -31.96
C ALA A 636 -45.47 -16.09 -32.01
N VAL A 637 -45.02 -14.88 -31.64
CA VAL A 637 -45.86 -13.67 -31.72
C VAL A 637 -46.23 -13.34 -33.18
N ARG A 638 -45.30 -13.51 -34.11
CA ARG A 638 -45.53 -13.31 -35.56
C ARG A 638 -46.56 -14.31 -36.10
N GLU A 639 -46.43 -15.57 -35.73
CA GLU A 639 -47.38 -16.63 -36.14
C GLU A 639 -48.77 -16.34 -35.61
N ALA A 640 -48.90 -15.81 -34.38
CA ALA A 640 -50.15 -15.38 -33.80
C ALA A 640 -50.69 -14.05 -34.37
N GLY A 641 -50.03 -13.43 -35.37
CA GLY A 641 -50.45 -12.17 -35.99
C GLY A 641 -50.15 -10.91 -35.20
N GLY A 642 -49.36 -11.02 -34.12
CA GLY A 642 -48.96 -9.89 -33.30
C GLY A 642 -47.76 -9.07 -33.87
N SER A 643 -47.57 -7.87 -33.39
CA SER A 643 -46.42 -7.03 -33.76
C SER A 643 -45.14 -7.47 -33.06
N THR A 644 -44.07 -7.68 -33.82
CA THR A 644 -42.75 -8.10 -33.31
C THR A 644 -41.69 -7.02 -33.50
N LYS A 645 -42.06 -5.79 -33.83
CA LYS A 645 -41.11 -4.72 -34.23
C LYS A 645 -40.02 -4.47 -33.15
N GLU A 646 -40.42 -4.27 -31.92
CA GLU A 646 -39.47 -3.95 -30.83
C GLU A 646 -38.72 -5.21 -30.35
N ALA A 647 -39.42 -6.36 -30.28
CA ALA A 647 -38.76 -7.63 -29.93
C ALA A 647 -37.70 -8.05 -30.96
N LYS A 648 -37.94 -7.74 -32.26
CA LYS A 648 -36.92 -7.98 -33.28
C LYS A 648 -35.70 -7.08 -33.14
N LYS A 649 -35.87 -5.80 -32.78
CA LYS A 649 -34.72 -4.93 -32.48
C LYS A 649 -33.88 -5.47 -31.35
N LEU A 650 -34.51 -5.93 -30.26
CA LEU A 650 -33.82 -6.58 -29.15
C LEU A 650 -33.05 -7.82 -29.61
N LEU A 651 -33.65 -8.67 -30.46
CA LEU A 651 -33.00 -9.83 -31.02
C LEU A 651 -31.77 -9.46 -31.86
N ASP A 652 -31.90 -8.47 -32.71
CA ASP A 652 -30.81 -8.00 -33.58
C ASP A 652 -29.63 -7.42 -32.72
N GLU A 653 -29.95 -6.69 -31.66
CA GLU A 653 -28.99 -6.15 -30.72
C GLU A 653 -28.25 -7.26 -29.95
N ILE A 654 -28.95 -8.24 -29.41
CA ILE A 654 -28.38 -9.39 -28.72
C ILE A 654 -27.47 -10.18 -29.66
N ALA A 655 -27.94 -10.46 -30.89
CA ALA A 655 -27.15 -11.19 -31.88
C ALA A 655 -25.83 -10.48 -32.22
N SER A 656 -25.88 -9.17 -32.43
CA SER A 656 -24.66 -8.36 -32.65
C SER A 656 -23.69 -8.44 -31.49
N LEU A 657 -24.18 -8.31 -30.24
CA LEU A 657 -23.32 -8.35 -29.04
C LEU A 657 -22.72 -9.74 -28.79
N VAL A 658 -23.45 -10.81 -29.08
CA VAL A 658 -22.96 -12.20 -29.00
C VAL A 658 -21.81 -12.42 -29.99
N ASP A 659 -21.98 -11.98 -31.25
CA ASP A 659 -20.94 -12.03 -32.27
C ASP A 659 -19.73 -11.20 -31.87
N GLU A 660 -19.92 -9.97 -31.38
CA GLU A 660 -18.85 -9.12 -30.87
C GLU A 660 -18.09 -9.75 -29.71
N LEU A 661 -18.79 -10.30 -28.72
CA LEU A 661 -18.18 -10.97 -27.58
C LEU A 661 -17.27 -12.10 -28.08
N ARG A 662 -17.75 -12.92 -29.01
CA ARG A 662 -16.99 -14.05 -29.57
C ARG A 662 -15.74 -13.59 -30.32
N VAL A 663 -15.90 -12.63 -31.22
CA VAL A 663 -14.79 -12.08 -32.03
C VAL A 663 -13.73 -11.42 -31.13
N ARG A 664 -14.17 -10.65 -30.13
CA ARG A 664 -13.24 -9.96 -29.21
C ARG A 664 -12.53 -10.95 -28.27
N ALA A 665 -13.22 -12.02 -27.83
CA ALA A 665 -12.58 -13.10 -27.05
C ALA A 665 -11.52 -13.84 -27.86
N ASP A 666 -11.78 -14.17 -29.13
CA ASP A 666 -10.83 -14.83 -30.02
C ASP A 666 -9.63 -13.90 -30.34
N LYS A 667 -9.88 -12.60 -30.50
CA LYS A 667 -8.82 -11.60 -30.69
C LYS A 667 -7.89 -11.52 -29.46
N LEU A 668 -8.47 -11.50 -28.25
CA LEU A 668 -7.69 -11.47 -27.01
C LEU A 668 -6.90 -12.77 -26.84
N ALA A 669 -7.53 -13.93 -27.09
CA ALA A 669 -6.84 -15.24 -27.04
C ALA A 669 -5.62 -15.28 -27.96
N LYS A 670 -5.77 -14.84 -29.21
CA LYS A 670 -4.65 -14.76 -30.17
C LYS A 670 -3.54 -13.81 -29.73
N ALA A 671 -3.88 -12.70 -29.07
CA ALA A 671 -2.87 -11.78 -28.53
C ALA A 671 -2.04 -12.41 -27.42
N LEU A 672 -2.62 -13.34 -26.63
CA LEU A 672 -1.91 -14.04 -25.55
C LEU A 672 -0.90 -15.09 -26.04
N ASP A 673 -1.02 -15.57 -27.27
CA ASP A 673 -0.07 -16.53 -27.88
C ASP A 673 1.23 -15.87 -28.35
N HIS A 674 1.35 -14.53 -28.22
CA HIS A 674 2.51 -13.78 -28.69
C HIS A 674 3.70 -13.95 -27.75
N ALA A 675 4.80 -14.50 -28.26
CA ALA A 675 6.08 -14.57 -27.55
C ALA A 675 6.94 -13.34 -27.83
N ALA A 676 7.21 -12.52 -26.82
CA ALA A 676 8.11 -11.37 -26.95
C ALA A 676 9.53 -11.72 -26.50
N GLY A 677 10.54 -11.09 -27.14
CA GLY A 677 11.95 -11.48 -26.97
C GLY A 677 12.59 -11.05 -25.64
N SER A 678 12.11 -9.96 -24.98
CA SER A 678 12.61 -9.50 -23.67
C SER A 678 11.44 -9.06 -22.78
N ALA A 679 11.66 -9.05 -21.45
CA ALA A 679 10.65 -8.62 -20.49
C ALA A 679 10.07 -7.24 -20.80
N GLU A 680 10.92 -6.28 -21.18
CA GLU A 680 10.48 -4.93 -21.53
C GLU A 680 9.64 -4.89 -22.82
N LYS A 681 10.06 -5.61 -23.87
CA LYS A 681 9.28 -5.70 -25.12
C LYS A 681 7.94 -6.37 -24.85
N HIS A 682 7.92 -7.40 -24.02
CA HIS A 682 6.69 -8.11 -23.65
C HIS A 682 5.76 -7.19 -22.87
N ALA A 683 6.26 -6.45 -21.88
CA ALA A 683 5.45 -5.51 -21.12
C ALA A 683 4.84 -4.41 -22.01
N LYS A 684 5.60 -3.86 -22.96
CA LYS A 684 5.10 -2.89 -23.95
C LYS A 684 4.01 -3.50 -24.83
N PHE A 685 4.21 -4.72 -25.32
CA PHE A 685 3.19 -5.42 -26.11
C PHE A 685 1.92 -5.66 -25.30
N VAL A 686 2.03 -6.10 -24.06
CA VAL A 686 0.89 -6.30 -23.15
C VAL A 686 0.11 -4.98 -22.97
N ARG A 687 0.81 -3.89 -22.66
CA ARG A 687 0.20 -2.56 -22.52
C ARG A 687 -0.52 -2.11 -23.80
N ASP A 688 0.13 -2.25 -24.96
CA ASP A 688 -0.31 -1.63 -26.22
C ASP A 688 -1.32 -2.49 -26.98
N THR A 689 -1.37 -3.80 -26.71
CA THR A 689 -2.19 -4.76 -27.46
C THR A 689 -3.16 -5.53 -26.58
N VAL A 690 -2.68 -6.15 -25.48
CA VAL A 690 -3.50 -7.01 -24.63
C VAL A 690 -4.50 -6.19 -23.83
N VAL A 691 -4.06 -5.13 -23.13
CA VAL A 691 -4.93 -4.29 -22.30
C VAL A 691 -6.06 -3.63 -23.12
N PRO A 692 -5.83 -3.04 -24.30
CA PRO A 692 -6.92 -2.56 -25.15
C PRO A 692 -7.89 -3.65 -25.60
N ALA A 693 -7.39 -4.86 -25.90
CA ALA A 693 -8.24 -5.98 -26.27
C ALA A 693 -9.11 -6.46 -25.08
N MET A 694 -8.56 -6.46 -23.86
CA MET A 694 -9.33 -6.73 -22.63
C MET A 694 -10.45 -5.71 -22.44
N THR A 695 -10.15 -4.41 -22.61
CA THR A 695 -11.16 -3.34 -22.52
C THR A 695 -12.28 -3.56 -23.51
N ALA A 696 -11.96 -3.81 -24.75
CA ALA A 696 -12.96 -4.07 -25.78
C ALA A 696 -13.84 -5.31 -25.48
N LEU A 697 -13.22 -6.39 -24.99
CA LEU A 697 -13.98 -7.60 -24.60
C LEU A 697 -14.91 -7.34 -23.42
N ARG A 698 -14.45 -6.58 -22.42
CA ARG A 698 -15.27 -6.17 -21.27
C ARG A 698 -16.49 -5.40 -21.72
N GLU A 699 -16.33 -4.41 -22.59
CA GLU A 699 -17.45 -3.59 -23.09
C GLU A 699 -18.57 -4.44 -23.68
N ALA A 700 -18.25 -5.48 -24.48
CA ALA A 700 -19.25 -6.38 -25.04
C ALA A 700 -19.96 -7.20 -23.93
N GLY A 701 -19.20 -7.72 -22.96
CA GLY A 701 -19.77 -8.47 -21.84
C GLY A 701 -20.67 -7.63 -20.94
N ASP A 702 -20.26 -6.40 -20.62
CA ASP A 702 -21.01 -5.47 -19.79
C ASP A 702 -22.31 -5.02 -20.48
N GLN A 703 -22.33 -4.85 -21.81
CA GLN A 703 -23.55 -4.58 -22.57
C GLN A 703 -24.52 -5.78 -22.55
N ILE A 704 -24.01 -7.00 -22.68
CA ILE A 704 -24.83 -8.21 -22.57
C ILE A 704 -25.48 -8.31 -21.17
N GLU A 705 -24.73 -7.98 -20.10
CA GLU A 705 -25.27 -7.96 -18.73
C GLU A 705 -26.53 -7.09 -18.61
N LEU A 706 -26.52 -5.93 -19.26
CA LEU A 706 -27.66 -4.98 -19.22
C LEU A 706 -28.93 -5.49 -19.92
N LEU A 707 -28.80 -6.43 -20.87
CA LEU A 707 -29.90 -6.95 -21.66
C LEU A 707 -30.44 -8.29 -21.16
N MET A 708 -29.57 -9.09 -20.50
CA MET A 708 -29.96 -10.42 -20.04
C MET A 708 -30.89 -10.39 -18.82
N PRO A 709 -31.80 -11.35 -18.71
CA PRO A 709 -32.61 -11.49 -17.51
C PRO A 709 -31.76 -11.69 -16.28
N HIS A 710 -32.05 -10.98 -15.21
CA HIS A 710 -31.31 -11.05 -13.95
C HIS A 710 -31.13 -12.49 -13.42
N GLU A 711 -32.14 -13.32 -13.56
CA GLU A 711 -32.15 -14.71 -13.08
C GLU A 711 -31.17 -15.62 -13.86
N THR A 712 -30.87 -15.29 -15.12
CA THR A 712 -30.03 -16.08 -16.00
C THR A 712 -28.62 -15.54 -16.14
N TRP A 713 -28.36 -14.30 -15.71
CA TRP A 713 -27.01 -13.75 -15.69
C TRP A 713 -26.09 -14.54 -14.75
N PRO A 714 -24.90 -14.99 -15.23
CA PRO A 714 -24.10 -15.97 -14.48
C PRO A 714 -23.30 -15.40 -13.32
N LEU A 715 -23.12 -14.10 -13.24
CA LEU A 715 -22.21 -13.45 -12.30
C LEU A 715 -22.97 -12.52 -11.34
N PRO A 716 -22.60 -12.47 -10.06
CA PRO A 716 -23.05 -11.39 -9.18
C PRO A 716 -22.76 -10.02 -9.77
N THR A 717 -23.75 -9.14 -9.75
CA THR A 717 -23.69 -7.80 -10.31
C THR A 717 -23.11 -6.80 -9.31
N TYR A 718 -22.70 -5.63 -9.79
CA TYR A 718 -22.24 -4.54 -8.91
C TYR A 718 -23.32 -4.10 -7.92
N ARG A 719 -24.59 -4.08 -8.34
CA ARG A 719 -25.73 -3.75 -7.47
C ARG A 719 -25.80 -4.70 -6.26
N GLU A 720 -25.54 -5.98 -6.46
CA GLU A 720 -25.57 -6.98 -5.40
C GLU A 720 -24.33 -6.85 -4.50
N MET A 721 -23.15 -6.85 -5.10
CA MET A 721 -21.89 -6.86 -4.35
C MET A 721 -21.64 -5.59 -3.54
N LEU A 722 -22.06 -4.41 -4.05
CA LEU A 722 -21.76 -3.12 -3.41
C LEU A 722 -22.81 -2.71 -2.38
N PHE A 723 -24.06 -3.22 -2.46
CA PHE A 723 -25.14 -2.74 -1.60
C PHE A 723 -25.74 -3.80 -0.67
N ILE A 724 -25.44 -5.08 -0.84
CA ILE A 724 -25.91 -6.15 0.05
C ILE A 724 -24.80 -6.51 1.04
N LYS A 725 -24.99 -6.13 2.32
CA LYS A 725 -23.98 -6.22 3.38
C LYS A 725 -24.50 -6.91 4.63
#